data_00f8843655f212b9892c22fa60c2a23c
#
_entry.id   00f8843655f212b9892c22fa60c2a23c
#
_cell.length_a   1.000
_cell.length_b   1.000
_cell.length_c   1.000
_cell.angle_alpha   90.00
_cell.angle_beta   90.00
_cell.angle_gamma   90.00
#
_symmetry.space_group_name_H-M   'P 1'
#
loop_
_entity.id
_entity.type
_entity.pdbx_description
1 polymer ?
#
loop_
_entity_poly.entity_id
_entity_poly.type
_entity_poly.pdbx_seq_one_letter_code
_entity_poly.pdbx_strand_id
1 'polypeptide(L)'
;MFDDFKESGVFMKIFRRFMALMLSAVLMAALAGCGNNYSKIASPSNLSKKSVEAEQKLQGDYYVSVNGDDGNSGTSPNEAFKTIGKAQQTVRERIAKGDVPEKGLTVSIMAGNYNEKNLVFDEKDSGSESKPITYAAYGDGEVILNGGVTLKAEDFENISGEAAERLSEDAAKNVKMVNLSKYNLTKDDYGILYALGAFNTAEYYDGDTTGPNQCELFFNDARLTLARYPNEGNLKTGEVLDIGDAHEPNAPGPLDETWTQRRNQRGGTFVVDDDTYKRVKEWKTLDDVWAFGYFYWDWADMSTPIAKIDDAKKSLTTKYCSPYGFKEDCDYYFYNVFEELDAPGEYYIDREANILYLYPPKALEESDVSLSVTTKSVVEITEKASYINIKGITVQGTRGDGVTIAGTNCNAENCTVKNAAGCGINVQGSKNKIVNCEVKSIGKDAVLLGGGNNETLTPGENVVENCYLHDFGQVQKTYIAGVNISGVGNTASHNEICNAPHMGIYYTGNDNIMEYNNIHDVVLQSSDAGAIYTGSSLSTYGNVVRYNCIYDIGSGEFTPSGIYFDDNSSGQTAHGNILVNIPGYAILVGGGRDNTITNNLVINSGSVFNYDDRAYDGYHNDGWYAKNCKDPDSRLWQSYEEAKALNEKWGHKYEGIDKMHQDYSREDDPGFAVNPAGSVVKNNIIISEKGDMGFVADSVKKYSDVSDNGTYKLRSALKQFEDAENGVYVFKADSKILSENPDFEQIPFDQIGRK
;
A
#
# COMPACT_ATOMS: atom_id res chain seq x y z
N MET A 1 -1.45 -61.79 30.68
CA MET A 1 -0.69 -61.52 29.46
C MET A 1 -1.66 -61.14 28.32
N PHE A 2 -2.49 -60.14 28.57
CA PHE A 2 -3.43 -59.58 27.58
C PHE A 2 -3.99 -58.24 28.12
N ASP A 3 -3.10 -57.26 28.43
CA ASP A 3 -3.54 -55.91 28.82
C ASP A 3 -2.58 -54.79 28.38
N ASP A 4 -1.74 -55.03 27.35
CA ASP A 4 -0.72 -54.04 26.91
C ASP A 4 -0.94 -53.48 25.47
N PHE A 5 -2.19 -53.40 25.01
CA PHE A 5 -2.44 -52.91 23.64
C PHE A 5 -3.35 -51.66 23.53
N LYS A 6 -3.46 -50.85 24.60
CA LYS A 6 -4.23 -49.59 24.51
C LYS A 6 -3.38 -48.30 24.46
N GLU A 7 -2.07 -48.35 24.66
CA GLU A 7 -1.22 -47.16 24.60
C GLU A 7 -0.62 -46.85 23.23
N SER A 8 -0.69 -47.79 22.26
CA SER A 8 -0.12 -47.54 20.92
C SER A 8 -0.92 -46.52 20.07
N GLY A 9 -2.19 -46.30 20.38
CA GLY A 9 -3.05 -45.38 19.65
C GLY A 9 -2.77 -43.89 19.97
N VAL A 10 -2.36 -43.63 21.21
CA VAL A 10 -2.00 -42.24 21.63
C VAL A 10 -0.60 -41.88 21.10
N PHE A 11 0.33 -42.84 21.13
CA PHE A 11 1.68 -42.63 20.61
C PHE A 11 1.68 -42.42 19.08
N MET A 12 0.83 -43.11 18.33
CA MET A 12 0.69 -42.90 16.88
C MET A 12 -0.04 -41.60 16.54
N LYS A 13 -0.98 -41.16 17.37
CA LYS A 13 -1.61 -39.81 17.19
C LYS A 13 -0.64 -38.67 17.51
N ILE A 14 0.18 -38.81 18.54
CA ILE A 14 1.23 -37.84 18.89
C ILE A 14 2.33 -37.88 17.83
N PHE A 15 2.74 -39.02 17.32
CA PHE A 15 3.74 -39.15 16.27
C PHE A 15 3.24 -38.58 14.91
N ARG A 16 1.96 -38.78 14.57
CA ARG A 16 1.35 -38.18 13.39
C ARG A 16 1.19 -36.64 13.53
N ARG A 17 0.88 -36.14 14.71
CA ARG A 17 0.88 -34.70 14.99
C ARG A 17 2.29 -34.11 14.96
N PHE A 18 3.30 -34.83 15.47
CA PHE A 18 4.70 -34.42 15.37
C PHE A 18 5.23 -34.49 13.94
N MET A 19 4.82 -35.47 13.13
CA MET A 19 5.16 -35.55 11.72
C MET A 19 4.43 -34.48 10.88
N ALA A 20 3.19 -34.14 11.18
CA ALA A 20 2.47 -33.06 10.51
C ALA A 20 3.05 -31.65 10.87
N LEU A 21 3.44 -31.46 12.14
CA LEU A 21 4.17 -30.27 12.57
C LEU A 21 5.60 -30.20 12.00
N MET A 22 6.28 -31.33 11.85
CA MET A 22 7.58 -31.39 11.19
C MET A 22 7.48 -31.24 9.68
N LEU A 23 6.41 -31.72 9.02
CA LEU A 23 6.20 -31.47 7.59
C LEU A 23 5.82 -30.01 7.31
N SER A 24 5.01 -29.38 8.14
CA SER A 24 4.73 -27.94 8.02
C SER A 24 5.94 -27.06 8.38
N ALA A 25 6.73 -27.47 9.39
CA ALA A 25 7.99 -26.79 9.69
C ALA A 25 9.09 -27.07 8.65
N VAL A 26 9.08 -28.24 8.01
CA VAL A 26 9.99 -28.58 6.89
C VAL A 26 9.53 -27.92 5.59
N LEU A 27 8.22 -27.71 5.35
CA LEU A 27 7.76 -26.87 4.25
C LEU A 27 8.08 -25.37 4.50
N MET A 28 7.92 -24.87 5.71
CA MET A 28 8.32 -23.50 6.06
C MET A 28 9.84 -23.33 6.14
N ALA A 29 10.59 -24.32 6.62
CA ALA A 29 12.06 -24.31 6.60
C ALA A 29 12.64 -24.58 5.20
N ALA A 30 11.91 -25.26 4.32
CA ALA A 30 12.28 -25.34 2.90
C ALA A 30 11.98 -24.04 2.15
N LEU A 31 11.05 -23.21 2.63
CA LEU A 31 10.80 -21.86 2.12
C LEU A 31 11.77 -20.83 2.72
N ALA A 32 12.19 -20.98 3.98
CA ALA A 32 13.14 -20.09 4.65
C ALA A 32 14.63 -20.48 4.45
N GLY A 33 14.91 -21.67 3.93
CA GLY A 33 16.27 -22.21 3.75
C GLY A 33 16.81 -22.20 2.32
N CYS A 34 16.02 -21.80 1.35
CA CYS A 34 16.46 -21.57 -0.02
C CYS A 34 16.44 -20.06 -0.31
N GLY A 35 17.38 -19.33 0.20
CA GLY A 35 17.87 -18.16 -0.50
C GLY A 35 18.30 -18.63 -1.88
N ASN A 36 17.36 -18.67 -2.82
CA ASN A 36 17.66 -19.00 -4.21
C ASN A 36 18.62 -17.93 -4.72
N ASN A 37 19.91 -18.25 -4.71
CA ASN A 37 20.93 -17.51 -5.44
C ASN A 37 20.67 -17.68 -6.95
N TYR A 38 19.49 -17.25 -7.44
CA TYR A 38 19.34 -17.10 -8.88
C TYR A 38 20.05 -15.81 -9.28
N SER A 39 20.91 -15.91 -10.28
CA SER A 39 21.58 -14.73 -10.83
C SER A 39 20.54 -13.89 -11.54
N LYS A 40 20.30 -12.66 -11.10
CA LYS A 40 19.41 -11.72 -11.80
C LYS A 40 19.92 -11.53 -13.23
N ILE A 41 19.01 -11.48 -14.17
CA ILE A 41 19.23 -11.03 -15.55
C ILE A 41 18.97 -9.54 -15.65
N ALA A 42 19.23 -8.92 -16.81
CA ALA A 42 18.96 -7.49 -17.00
C ALA A 42 17.49 -7.15 -16.69
N SER A 43 17.28 -6.11 -15.90
CA SER A 43 15.94 -5.59 -15.62
C SER A 43 15.33 -4.99 -16.89
N PRO A 44 13.99 -5.04 -17.06
CA PRO A 44 13.31 -4.39 -18.16
C PRO A 44 13.72 -2.92 -18.30
N SER A 45 13.95 -2.46 -19.52
CA SER A 45 14.44 -1.12 -19.82
C SER A 45 13.56 -0.42 -20.85
N ASN A 46 13.62 0.91 -20.87
CA ASN A 46 12.88 1.76 -21.81
C ASN A 46 11.34 1.66 -21.69
N LEU A 47 10.83 1.28 -20.51
CA LEU A 47 9.41 1.15 -20.26
C LEU A 47 8.75 2.50 -19.91
N SER A 48 9.49 3.45 -19.36
CA SER A 48 8.96 4.76 -18.95
C SER A 48 9.68 5.86 -19.70
N LYS A 49 8.94 6.66 -20.44
CA LYS A 49 9.45 7.85 -21.11
C LYS A 49 9.19 9.06 -20.20
N LYS A 50 10.27 9.74 -19.80
CA LYS A 50 10.12 11.06 -19.17
C LYS A 50 9.72 12.06 -20.24
N SER A 51 8.45 12.31 -20.43
CA SER A 51 7.97 13.46 -21.19
C SER A 51 7.05 14.29 -20.31
N VAL A 52 7.63 15.18 -19.53
CA VAL A 52 6.88 16.37 -19.12
C VAL A 52 7.05 17.34 -20.27
N GLU A 53 6.15 17.36 -21.24
CA GLU A 53 6.04 18.50 -22.13
C GLU A 53 5.73 19.73 -21.28
N ALA A 54 6.51 20.80 -21.46
CA ALA A 54 6.22 22.07 -20.79
C ALA A 54 4.81 22.51 -21.19
N GLU A 55 3.87 22.46 -20.23
CA GLU A 55 2.50 22.88 -20.47
C GLU A 55 2.46 24.31 -21.00
N GLN A 56 1.59 24.53 -21.99
CA GLN A 56 1.26 25.88 -22.44
C GLN A 56 0.70 26.66 -21.24
N LYS A 57 1.29 27.81 -20.95
CA LYS A 57 0.82 28.71 -19.89
C LYS A 57 -0.64 29.10 -20.15
N LEU A 58 -1.54 28.47 -19.37
CA LEU A 58 -2.97 28.73 -19.47
C LEU A 58 -3.25 30.17 -19.04
N GLN A 59 -3.66 31.00 -19.97
CA GLN A 59 -4.09 32.37 -19.68
C GLN A 59 -5.45 32.33 -18.97
N GLY A 60 -5.49 32.79 -17.71
CA GLY A 60 -6.67 32.77 -16.87
C GLY A 60 -7.66 33.90 -17.11
N ASP A 61 -8.87 33.66 -16.63
CA ASP A 61 -9.88 34.73 -16.46
C ASP A 61 -9.62 35.51 -15.17
N TYR A 62 -8.97 34.85 -14.18
CA TYR A 62 -8.51 35.43 -12.92
C TYR A 62 -7.09 34.99 -12.59
N TYR A 63 -6.40 35.82 -11.84
CA TYR A 63 -5.00 35.60 -11.41
C TYR A 63 -4.87 35.69 -9.89
N VAL A 64 -4.07 34.81 -9.31
CA VAL A 64 -3.72 34.81 -7.89
C VAL A 64 -2.21 34.88 -7.74
N SER A 65 -1.71 35.69 -6.81
CA SER A 65 -0.29 35.81 -6.49
C SER A 65 -0.08 36.06 -5.01
N VAL A 66 0.93 35.41 -4.39
CA VAL A 66 1.31 35.70 -2.98
C VAL A 66 1.62 37.16 -2.73
N ASN A 67 1.99 37.91 -3.78
CA ASN A 67 2.25 39.34 -3.76
C ASN A 67 1.05 40.19 -4.22
N GLY A 68 -0.11 39.57 -4.44
CA GLY A 68 -1.34 40.22 -4.86
C GLY A 68 -2.08 40.95 -3.73
N ASP A 69 -3.26 41.47 -4.06
CA ASP A 69 -4.17 42.12 -3.09
C ASP A 69 -5.62 41.70 -3.40
N ASP A 70 -6.37 41.22 -2.39
CA ASP A 70 -7.77 40.79 -2.56
C ASP A 70 -8.73 41.96 -2.88
N GLY A 71 -8.28 43.20 -2.81
CA GLY A 71 -8.96 44.39 -3.31
C GLY A 71 -8.82 44.62 -4.80
N ASN A 72 -7.91 43.93 -5.49
CA ASN A 72 -7.71 44.01 -6.94
C ASN A 72 -8.87 43.40 -7.73
N SER A 73 -8.86 43.61 -9.06
CA SER A 73 -9.85 43.03 -9.97
C SER A 73 -9.62 41.52 -10.22
N GLY A 74 -8.40 41.04 -10.05
CA GLY A 74 -7.95 39.69 -10.37
C GLY A 74 -7.84 39.39 -11.86
N THR A 75 -8.15 40.32 -12.76
CA THR A 75 -8.29 40.08 -14.21
C THR A 75 -7.00 40.13 -15.02
N SER A 76 -5.88 40.43 -14.37
CA SER A 76 -4.54 40.42 -14.98
C SER A 76 -3.47 40.03 -13.95
N PRO A 77 -2.27 39.58 -14.40
CA PRO A 77 -1.18 39.26 -13.47
C PRO A 77 -0.76 40.46 -12.58
N ASN A 78 -0.87 41.69 -13.07
CA ASN A 78 -0.51 42.92 -12.32
C ASN A 78 -1.59 43.34 -11.31
N GLU A 79 -2.80 42.84 -11.46
CA GLU A 79 -3.93 43.05 -10.56
C GLU A 79 -4.44 41.75 -9.94
N ALA A 80 -3.52 40.84 -9.67
CA ALA A 80 -3.83 39.53 -9.11
C ALA A 80 -4.45 39.63 -7.70
N PHE A 81 -5.34 38.75 -7.39
CA PHE A 81 -5.79 38.51 -6.01
C PHE A 81 -4.62 37.96 -5.15
N LYS A 82 -4.70 38.15 -3.85
CA LYS A 82 -3.72 37.59 -2.93
C LYS A 82 -4.03 36.16 -2.57
N THR A 83 -5.30 35.79 -2.42
CA THR A 83 -5.72 34.50 -1.92
C THR A 83 -6.51 33.70 -2.95
N ILE A 84 -6.35 32.38 -2.93
CA ILE A 84 -7.15 31.46 -3.76
C ILE A 84 -8.62 31.54 -3.36
N GLY A 85 -8.91 31.68 -2.05
CA GLY A 85 -10.27 31.85 -1.54
C GLY A 85 -11.00 33.06 -2.13
N LYS A 86 -10.30 34.18 -2.39
CA LYS A 86 -10.89 35.35 -3.06
C LYS A 86 -11.23 35.05 -4.51
N ALA A 87 -10.34 34.38 -5.23
CA ALA A 87 -10.60 33.94 -6.60
C ALA A 87 -11.78 32.97 -6.66
N GLN A 88 -11.84 32.00 -5.75
CA GLN A 88 -12.95 31.04 -5.61
C GLN A 88 -14.29 31.75 -5.38
N GLN A 89 -14.34 32.72 -4.45
CA GLN A 89 -15.53 33.51 -4.21
C GLN A 89 -15.99 34.24 -5.48
N THR A 90 -15.05 34.81 -6.22
CA THR A 90 -15.36 35.53 -7.47
C THR A 90 -15.89 34.61 -8.57
N VAL A 91 -15.33 33.39 -8.68
CA VAL A 91 -15.83 32.35 -9.60
C VAL A 91 -17.24 31.92 -9.21
N ARG A 92 -17.51 31.66 -7.93
CA ARG A 92 -18.85 31.32 -7.39
C ARG A 92 -19.89 32.39 -7.74
N GLU A 93 -19.54 33.67 -7.65
CA GLU A 93 -20.43 34.75 -8.00
C GLU A 93 -20.77 34.77 -9.49
N ARG A 94 -19.83 34.41 -10.36
CA ARG A 94 -20.07 34.30 -11.82
C ARG A 94 -20.94 33.08 -12.15
N ILE A 95 -20.68 31.96 -11.54
CA ILE A 95 -21.49 30.73 -11.68
C ILE A 95 -22.94 31.04 -11.28
N ALA A 96 -23.14 31.66 -10.11
CA ALA A 96 -24.48 32.00 -9.61
C ALA A 96 -25.25 32.98 -10.52
N LYS A 97 -24.57 33.85 -11.27
CA LYS A 97 -25.15 34.77 -12.26
C LYS A 97 -25.37 34.13 -13.63
N GLY A 98 -24.92 32.86 -13.83
CA GLY A 98 -24.93 32.21 -15.15
C GLY A 98 -23.92 32.83 -16.15
N ASP A 99 -22.96 33.59 -15.68
CA ASP A 99 -21.95 34.30 -16.49
C ASP A 99 -20.66 33.45 -16.60
N VAL A 100 -20.78 32.23 -17.06
CA VAL A 100 -19.65 31.35 -17.35
C VAL A 100 -19.45 31.28 -18.87
N PRO A 101 -18.24 31.63 -19.38
CA PRO A 101 -17.92 31.55 -20.81
C PRO A 101 -18.08 30.11 -21.35
N GLU A 102 -18.25 29.97 -22.67
CA GLU A 102 -18.37 28.67 -23.32
C GLU A 102 -17.13 27.76 -23.10
N LYS A 103 -15.95 28.32 -22.88
CA LYS A 103 -14.72 27.58 -22.57
C LYS A 103 -14.55 27.24 -21.08
N GLY A 104 -15.51 27.63 -20.22
CA GLY A 104 -15.37 27.56 -18.76
C GLY A 104 -14.64 28.76 -18.17
N LEU A 105 -14.23 28.67 -16.90
CA LEU A 105 -13.46 29.68 -16.18
C LEU A 105 -12.12 29.09 -15.73
N THR A 106 -11.07 29.88 -15.88
CA THR A 106 -9.71 29.50 -15.42
C THR A 106 -9.19 30.52 -14.40
N VAL A 107 -8.76 30.01 -13.24
CA VAL A 107 -7.98 30.72 -12.23
C VAL A 107 -6.51 30.35 -12.41
N SER A 108 -5.70 31.31 -12.82
CA SER A 108 -4.26 31.16 -13.00
C SER A 108 -3.54 31.57 -11.71
N ILE A 109 -2.87 30.58 -11.07
CA ILE A 109 -2.16 30.75 -9.80
C ILE A 109 -0.67 30.92 -10.11
N MET A 110 -0.10 32.03 -9.70
CA MET A 110 1.32 32.36 -9.93
C MET A 110 2.21 31.63 -8.91
N ALA A 111 3.46 31.40 -9.27
CA ALA A 111 4.44 30.75 -8.42
C ALA A 111 4.49 31.36 -7.01
N GLY A 112 4.55 30.48 -6.00
CA GLY A 112 4.61 30.84 -4.58
C GLY A 112 4.11 29.77 -3.66
N ASN A 113 4.33 29.96 -2.37
CA ASN A 113 3.87 29.07 -1.30
C ASN A 113 2.61 29.66 -0.65
N TYR A 114 1.48 29.02 -0.85
CA TYR A 114 0.17 29.39 -0.33
C TYR A 114 -0.16 28.52 0.89
N ASN A 115 -0.36 29.14 2.05
CA ASN A 115 -0.74 28.42 3.27
C ASN A 115 -2.24 28.09 3.21
N GLU A 116 -2.54 26.91 2.73
CA GLU A 116 -3.91 26.40 2.58
C GLU A 116 -4.11 25.19 3.50
N LYS A 117 -4.85 25.39 4.59
CA LYS A 117 -5.14 24.30 5.53
C LYS A 117 -6.19 23.33 5.01
N ASN A 118 -7.14 23.79 4.20
CA ASN A 118 -8.18 22.97 3.58
C ASN A 118 -8.93 23.85 2.54
N LEU A 119 -8.55 23.74 1.28
CA LEU A 119 -9.24 24.40 0.17
C LEU A 119 -10.39 23.51 -0.30
N VAL A 120 -11.63 23.89 0.01
CA VAL A 120 -12.82 23.09 -0.26
C VAL A 120 -13.59 23.60 -1.47
N PHE A 121 -13.81 22.72 -2.42
CA PHE A 121 -14.70 22.91 -3.56
C PHE A 121 -16.02 22.16 -3.35
N ASP A 122 -17.13 22.87 -3.36
CA ASP A 122 -18.47 22.33 -3.18
C ASP A 122 -19.36 22.49 -4.44
N GLU A 123 -20.65 22.23 -4.34
CA GLU A 123 -21.61 22.36 -5.43
C GLU A 123 -21.58 23.76 -6.11
N LYS A 124 -21.23 24.81 -5.35
CA LYS A 124 -21.20 26.20 -5.87
C LYS A 124 -20.00 26.47 -6.77
N ASP A 125 -18.98 25.60 -6.74
CA ASP A 125 -17.79 25.68 -7.56
C ASP A 125 -17.95 24.88 -8.87
N SER A 126 -19.08 24.18 -9.05
CA SER A 126 -19.27 23.23 -10.14
C SER A 126 -19.33 23.90 -11.51
N GLY A 127 -18.61 23.31 -12.44
CA GLY A 127 -18.73 23.59 -13.86
C GLY A 127 -19.77 22.70 -14.55
N SER A 128 -19.60 22.52 -15.84
CA SER A 128 -20.29 21.54 -16.67
C SER A 128 -19.32 20.98 -17.71
N GLU A 129 -19.71 19.95 -18.43
CA GLU A 129 -18.87 19.32 -19.45
C GLU A 129 -18.33 20.32 -20.48
N SER A 130 -19.15 21.25 -20.96
CA SER A 130 -18.74 22.30 -21.90
C SER A 130 -18.11 23.52 -21.23
N LYS A 131 -18.31 23.71 -19.93
CA LYS A 131 -17.87 24.88 -19.15
C LYS A 131 -17.21 24.48 -17.84
N PRO A 132 -16.06 23.80 -17.87
CA PRO A 132 -15.36 23.38 -16.66
C PRO A 132 -14.77 24.56 -15.89
N ILE A 133 -14.54 24.36 -14.60
CA ILE A 133 -13.82 25.31 -13.73
C ILE A 133 -12.42 24.79 -13.51
N THR A 134 -11.40 25.57 -13.82
CA THR A 134 -10.00 25.14 -13.75
C THR A 134 -9.19 26.04 -12.83
N TYR A 135 -8.43 25.43 -11.92
CA TYR A 135 -7.40 26.10 -11.11
C TYR A 135 -6.04 25.57 -11.58
N ALA A 136 -5.22 26.41 -12.15
CA ALA A 136 -3.98 26.00 -12.79
C ALA A 136 -2.79 26.84 -12.39
N ALA A 137 -1.62 26.21 -12.30
CA ALA A 137 -0.35 26.93 -12.18
C ALA A 137 -0.12 27.81 -13.41
N TYR A 138 0.47 29.00 -13.19
CA TYR A 138 0.73 29.97 -14.22
C TYR A 138 2.14 30.54 -14.13
N GLY A 139 2.83 30.57 -15.25
CA GLY A 139 4.18 31.11 -15.35
C GLY A 139 5.26 30.10 -15.04
N ASP A 140 6.47 30.59 -14.82
CA ASP A 140 7.62 29.79 -14.44
C ASP A 140 7.71 29.74 -12.90
N GLY A 141 8.02 28.59 -12.35
CA GLY A 141 8.13 28.37 -10.91
C GLY A 141 6.97 27.58 -10.32
N GLU A 142 7.19 27.02 -9.16
CA GLU A 142 6.29 26.09 -8.50
C GLU A 142 5.16 26.82 -7.77
N VAL A 143 3.94 26.31 -7.89
CA VAL A 143 2.78 26.72 -7.10
C VAL A 143 2.56 25.68 -6.03
N ILE A 144 2.73 26.05 -4.77
CA ILE A 144 2.66 25.14 -3.63
C ILE A 144 1.46 25.49 -2.76
N LEU A 145 0.54 24.54 -2.58
CA LEU A 145 -0.49 24.58 -1.55
C LEU A 145 0.03 23.79 -0.34
N ASN A 146 0.30 24.49 0.75
CA ASN A 146 0.96 23.93 1.92
C ASN A 146 0.03 23.96 3.14
N GLY A 147 -0.31 22.75 3.65
CA GLY A 147 -1.06 22.59 4.90
C GLY A 147 -0.19 22.64 6.16
N GLY A 148 1.13 22.69 6.01
CA GLY A 148 2.10 22.69 7.09
C GLY A 148 2.53 24.11 7.53
N VAL A 149 3.44 24.16 8.49
CA VAL A 149 4.07 25.38 9.00
C VAL A 149 5.57 25.33 8.78
N THR A 150 6.12 26.33 8.09
CA THR A 150 7.56 26.48 7.92
C THR A 150 8.19 27.06 9.19
N LEU A 151 9.20 26.38 9.72
CA LEU A 151 9.98 26.79 10.88
C LEU A 151 11.23 27.56 10.40
N LYS A 152 11.47 28.73 10.96
CA LYS A 152 12.59 29.58 10.54
C LYS A 152 13.90 29.22 11.23
N ALA A 153 15.00 29.18 10.49
CA ALA A 153 16.32 28.87 11.04
C ALA A 153 16.71 29.75 12.25
N GLU A 154 16.36 31.04 12.21
CA GLU A 154 16.63 32.02 13.26
C GLU A 154 15.89 31.76 14.59
N ASP A 155 14.85 30.94 14.57
CA ASP A 155 14.07 30.60 15.77
C ASP A 155 14.62 29.38 16.52
N PHE A 156 15.56 28.64 15.90
CA PHE A 156 16.21 27.52 16.53
C PHE A 156 17.36 27.97 17.44
N GLU A 157 17.40 27.37 18.60
CA GLU A 157 18.40 27.65 19.65
C GLU A 157 19.20 26.39 19.97
N ASN A 158 20.39 26.55 20.55
CA ASN A 158 21.16 25.43 21.07
C ASN A 158 20.43 24.82 22.28
N ILE A 159 20.45 23.51 22.40
CA ILE A 159 19.94 22.81 23.57
C ILE A 159 20.78 23.14 24.81
N SER A 160 20.18 23.21 25.99
CA SER A 160 20.85 23.52 27.26
C SER A 160 20.15 22.89 28.47
N GLY A 161 20.78 22.93 29.62
CA GLY A 161 20.23 22.44 30.87
C GLY A 161 19.93 20.94 30.87
N GLU A 162 18.89 20.52 31.56
CA GLU A 162 18.52 19.11 31.75
C GLU A 162 18.34 18.36 30.41
N ALA A 163 17.81 19.01 29.40
CA ALA A 163 17.65 18.39 28.08
C ALA A 163 19.01 18.04 27.44
N ALA A 164 19.99 18.91 27.56
CA ALA A 164 21.35 18.62 27.07
C ALA A 164 22.07 17.52 27.88
N GLU A 165 21.78 17.41 29.17
CA GLU A 165 22.37 16.38 30.05
C GLU A 165 21.82 14.97 29.76
N ARG A 166 20.66 14.88 29.12
CA ARG A 166 20.04 13.59 28.72
C ARG A 166 20.62 13.01 27.42
N LEU A 167 21.31 13.82 26.64
CA LEU A 167 21.87 13.41 25.36
C LEU A 167 23.38 13.08 25.50
N SER A 168 23.90 12.34 24.53
CA SER A 168 25.33 12.16 24.38
C SER A 168 26.03 13.53 24.19
N GLU A 169 27.32 13.62 24.52
CA GLU A 169 28.11 14.88 24.38
C GLU A 169 28.10 15.40 22.92
N ASP A 170 28.09 14.49 21.95
CA ASP A 170 28.04 14.83 20.52
C ASP A 170 26.67 15.30 20.12
N ALA A 171 25.62 14.59 20.49
CA ALA A 171 24.23 14.98 20.22
C ALA A 171 23.89 16.34 20.85
N ALA A 172 24.27 16.57 22.09
CA ALA A 172 24.04 17.84 22.78
C ALA A 172 24.71 19.07 22.12
N LYS A 173 25.78 18.88 21.35
CA LYS A 173 26.42 19.95 20.56
C LYS A 173 25.68 20.28 19.28
N ASN A 174 25.03 19.29 18.67
CA ASN A 174 24.46 19.39 17.33
C ASN A 174 22.93 19.59 17.34
N VAL A 175 22.22 19.04 18.33
CA VAL A 175 20.77 19.18 18.47
C VAL A 175 20.40 20.65 18.69
N LYS A 176 19.35 21.08 17.98
CA LYS A 176 18.74 22.40 18.12
C LYS A 176 17.32 22.24 18.65
N MET A 177 16.81 23.28 19.30
CA MET A 177 15.45 23.30 19.79
C MET A 177 14.70 24.55 19.30
N VAL A 178 13.39 24.42 19.11
CA VAL A 178 12.51 25.55 18.81
C VAL A 178 11.22 25.44 19.59
N ASN A 179 10.80 26.54 20.20
CA ASN A 179 9.52 26.62 20.91
C ASN A 179 8.39 26.84 19.88
N LEU A 180 7.52 25.86 19.75
CA LEU A 180 6.44 25.86 18.77
C LEU A 180 5.37 26.95 19.04
N SER A 181 5.32 27.50 20.26
CA SER A 181 4.47 28.64 20.59
C SER A 181 4.81 29.91 19.79
N LYS A 182 6.05 30.05 19.28
CA LYS A 182 6.44 31.14 18.36
C LYS A 182 5.59 31.14 17.08
N TYR A 183 5.06 29.98 16.71
CA TYR A 183 4.22 29.74 15.53
C TYR A 183 2.73 29.63 15.85
N ASN A 184 2.33 29.93 17.08
CA ASN A 184 0.99 29.75 17.63
C ASN A 184 0.51 28.28 17.54
N LEU A 185 1.45 27.31 17.56
CA LEU A 185 1.15 25.88 17.60
C LEU A 185 1.02 25.40 19.03
N THR A 186 0.09 24.49 19.23
CA THR A 186 -0.21 23.82 20.49
C THR A 186 -0.25 22.31 20.30
N LYS A 187 -0.39 21.56 21.40
CA LYS A 187 -0.57 20.10 21.37
C LYS A 187 -1.73 19.66 20.47
N ASP A 188 -2.78 20.47 20.34
CA ASP A 188 -3.91 20.16 19.46
C ASP A 188 -3.53 20.19 17.96
N ASP A 189 -2.56 21.02 17.58
CA ASP A 189 -2.12 21.14 16.18
C ASP A 189 -1.23 19.96 15.75
N TYR A 190 -0.28 19.54 16.58
CA TYR A 190 0.61 18.42 16.24
C TYR A 190 0.17 17.09 16.88
N GLY A 191 -0.77 17.10 17.84
CA GLY A 191 -1.42 15.92 18.38
C GLY A 191 -0.52 14.99 19.19
N ILE A 192 -0.99 13.77 19.35
CA ILE A 192 -0.29 12.66 20.02
C ILE A 192 0.12 11.60 19.00
N LEU A 193 0.91 10.64 19.43
CA LEU A 193 1.16 9.43 18.65
C LEU A 193 -0.03 8.48 18.80
N TYR A 194 -0.31 7.75 17.74
CA TYR A 194 -1.39 6.77 17.68
C TYR A 194 -0.81 5.40 17.34
N ALA A 195 -1.52 4.35 17.76
CA ALA A 195 -1.21 3.01 17.28
C ALA A 195 -1.45 2.95 15.76
N LEU A 196 -0.40 2.58 15.03
CA LEU A 196 -0.41 2.47 13.57
C LEU A 196 -0.35 1.00 13.17
N GLY A 197 -0.71 0.70 11.93
CA GLY A 197 -0.61 -0.61 11.33
C GLY A 197 -1.91 -1.04 10.63
N ALA A 198 -1.81 -1.97 9.69
CA ALA A 198 -2.90 -2.39 8.83
C ALA A 198 -4.11 -2.95 9.60
N PHE A 199 -3.84 -3.63 10.71
CA PHE A 199 -4.85 -4.31 11.52
C PHE A 199 -5.18 -3.57 12.83
N ASN A 200 -4.64 -2.37 13.02
CA ASN A 200 -4.95 -1.51 14.15
C ASN A 200 -6.22 -0.72 13.86
N THR A 201 -7.37 -1.35 14.01
CA THR A 201 -8.67 -0.70 13.83
C THR A 201 -9.25 -0.27 15.16
N ALA A 202 -10.17 0.71 15.17
CA ALA A 202 -10.85 1.19 16.37
C ALA A 202 -11.60 0.09 17.14
N GLU A 203 -11.96 -0.99 16.47
CA GLU A 203 -12.62 -2.15 17.08
C GLU A 203 -11.71 -2.91 18.05
N TYR A 204 -10.40 -2.84 17.84
CA TYR A 204 -9.39 -3.60 18.56
C TYR A 204 -8.75 -2.82 19.71
N TYR A 205 -8.93 -1.50 19.79
CA TYR A 205 -8.29 -0.65 20.79
C TYR A 205 -9.33 0.17 21.55
N ASP A 206 -9.21 0.20 22.88
CA ASP A 206 -9.91 1.15 23.74
C ASP A 206 -9.26 2.56 23.66
N GLY A 207 -9.04 3.01 22.45
CA GLY A 207 -8.41 4.29 22.19
C GLY A 207 -8.86 4.81 20.84
N ASP A 208 -8.69 6.09 20.64
CA ASP A 208 -8.98 6.73 19.37
C ASP A 208 -7.89 6.35 18.35
N THR A 209 -8.08 5.19 17.69
CA THR A 209 -7.23 4.77 16.56
C THR A 209 -7.67 5.43 15.26
N THR A 210 -8.81 6.14 15.29
CA THR A 210 -9.34 6.90 14.14
C THR A 210 -8.85 8.33 14.12
N GLY A 211 -8.00 8.70 15.08
CA GLY A 211 -7.40 10.03 15.15
C GLY A 211 -6.60 10.38 13.88
N PRO A 212 -6.35 11.65 13.65
CA PRO A 212 -5.52 12.07 12.53
C PRO A 212 -4.12 11.46 12.65
N ASN A 213 -3.49 11.15 11.53
CA ASN A 213 -2.12 10.63 11.53
C ASN A 213 -1.19 11.57 12.31
N GLN A 214 -0.06 11.02 12.78
CA GLN A 214 0.93 11.80 13.53
C GLN A 214 1.44 12.99 12.74
N CYS A 215 1.87 14.02 13.46
CA CYS A 215 2.60 15.15 12.91
C CYS A 215 4.00 14.71 12.48
N GLU A 216 4.46 15.19 11.35
CA GLU A 216 5.74 14.85 10.76
C GLU A 216 6.58 16.08 10.46
N LEU A 217 7.89 15.94 10.61
CA LEU A 217 8.87 16.99 10.29
C LEU A 217 9.55 16.67 8.96
N PHE A 218 9.69 17.69 8.12
CA PHE A 218 10.36 17.60 6.83
C PHE A 218 11.52 18.60 6.78
N PHE A 219 12.62 18.18 6.16
CA PHE A 219 13.81 18.97 5.98
C PHE A 219 14.23 18.93 4.50
N ASN A 220 14.16 20.05 3.80
CA ASN A 220 14.33 20.11 2.35
C ASN A 220 13.51 19.04 1.62
N ASP A 221 12.22 18.97 1.93
CA ASP A 221 11.24 17.96 1.46
C ASP A 221 11.48 16.51 1.93
N ALA A 222 12.62 16.17 2.50
CA ALA A 222 12.85 14.84 3.04
C ALA A 222 12.11 14.67 4.37
N ARG A 223 11.35 13.57 4.50
CA ARG A 223 10.72 13.17 5.76
C ARG A 223 11.80 12.81 6.77
N LEU A 224 11.74 13.40 7.97
CA LEU A 224 12.63 13.10 9.07
C LEU A 224 12.07 11.99 9.96
N THR A 225 12.93 11.39 10.75
CA THR A 225 12.60 10.26 11.61
C THR A 225 12.44 10.71 13.06
N LEU A 226 11.39 10.26 13.76
CA LEU A 226 11.32 10.36 15.21
C LEU A 226 12.54 9.63 15.82
N ALA A 227 13.20 10.26 16.78
CA ALA A 227 14.36 9.69 17.46
C ALA A 227 14.12 8.22 17.82
N ARG A 228 14.95 7.30 17.32
CA ARG A 228 14.72 5.86 17.34
C ARG A 228 15.94 5.05 17.75
N TYR A 229 15.68 3.83 18.25
CA TYR A 229 16.71 2.82 18.51
C TYR A 229 16.31 1.45 17.92
N PRO A 230 17.19 0.81 17.13
CA PRO A 230 18.46 1.34 16.59
C PRO A 230 18.22 2.40 15.50
N ASN A 231 19.22 3.23 15.19
CA ASN A 231 19.11 4.27 14.14
C ASN A 231 18.88 3.68 12.75
N GLU A 232 19.40 2.48 12.51
CA GLU A 232 19.21 1.73 11.27
C GLU A 232 18.87 0.27 11.57
N GLY A 233 18.10 -0.38 10.67
CA GLY A 233 17.69 -1.78 10.83
C GLY A 233 16.68 -2.01 11.94
N ASN A 234 16.61 -3.24 12.42
CA ASN A 234 15.65 -3.70 13.42
C ASN A 234 16.34 -4.51 14.51
N LEU A 235 15.72 -4.54 15.68
CA LEU A 235 15.96 -5.50 16.75
C LEU A 235 15.12 -6.75 16.50
N LYS A 236 15.41 -7.83 17.24
CA LYS A 236 14.62 -9.07 17.22
C LYS A 236 13.97 -9.31 18.57
N THR A 237 12.70 -9.73 18.55
CA THR A 237 12.04 -10.22 19.77
C THR A 237 12.70 -11.51 20.24
N GLY A 238 13.01 -11.63 21.53
CA GLY A 238 13.48 -12.87 22.14
C GLY A 238 12.32 -13.77 22.59
N GLU A 239 12.57 -14.64 23.58
CA GLU A 239 11.58 -15.54 24.16
C GLU A 239 10.28 -14.80 24.51
N VAL A 240 9.15 -15.28 23.99
CA VAL A 240 7.83 -14.72 24.30
C VAL A 240 7.31 -15.33 25.60
N LEU A 241 7.22 -14.50 26.64
CA LEU A 241 6.74 -14.91 27.96
C LEU A 241 5.20 -14.82 28.07
N ASP A 242 4.57 -13.99 27.27
CA ASP A 242 3.13 -13.78 27.20
C ASP A 242 2.77 -13.25 25.81
N ILE A 243 1.86 -13.94 25.12
CA ILE A 243 1.41 -13.54 23.78
C ILE A 243 0.46 -12.35 23.78
N GLY A 244 -0.04 -11.91 24.95
CA GLY A 244 -1.07 -10.88 25.07
C GLY A 244 -2.47 -11.36 24.71
N ASP A 245 -3.38 -10.43 24.50
CA ASP A 245 -4.78 -10.71 24.11
C ASP A 245 -4.93 -10.74 22.58
N ALA A 246 -4.24 -11.70 21.94
CA ALA A 246 -4.36 -11.91 20.51
C ALA A 246 -5.82 -12.26 20.14
N HIS A 247 -6.32 -11.71 19.03
CA HIS A 247 -7.74 -11.80 18.67
C HIS A 247 -8.01 -12.30 17.26
N GLU A 248 -6.98 -12.39 16.42
CA GLU A 248 -7.16 -12.95 15.08
C GLU A 248 -7.33 -14.47 15.10
N PRO A 249 -8.15 -15.05 14.20
CA PRO A 249 -8.46 -16.48 14.19
C PRO A 249 -7.24 -17.41 14.11
N ASN A 250 -6.15 -16.94 13.50
CA ASN A 250 -4.91 -17.68 13.35
C ASN A 250 -3.87 -17.39 14.44
N ALA A 251 -4.23 -16.57 15.44
CA ALA A 251 -3.34 -16.32 16.56
C ALA A 251 -3.10 -17.57 17.38
N PRO A 252 -1.86 -17.79 17.89
CA PRO A 252 -1.60 -18.92 18.78
C PRO A 252 -2.32 -18.73 20.11
N GLY A 253 -2.98 -19.76 20.58
CA GLY A 253 -3.67 -19.78 21.88
C GLY A 253 -5.05 -20.40 21.79
N PRO A 254 -5.71 -20.59 22.93
CA PRO A 254 -7.08 -21.12 22.93
C PRO A 254 -8.00 -20.07 22.30
N LEU A 255 -8.47 -20.32 21.11
CA LEU A 255 -9.62 -19.63 20.53
C LEU A 255 -10.85 -20.12 21.33
N ASP A 256 -11.18 -19.43 22.41
CA ASP A 256 -12.47 -19.63 23.04
C ASP A 256 -13.56 -18.88 22.26
N GLU A 257 -14.81 -19.11 22.59
CA GLU A 257 -15.99 -18.55 21.91
C GLU A 257 -16.05 -17.02 21.97
N THR A 258 -15.09 -16.38 22.60
CA THR A 258 -15.08 -14.93 22.89
C THR A 258 -13.97 -14.17 22.15
N TRP A 259 -13.31 -14.77 21.17
CA TRP A 259 -12.22 -14.08 20.45
C TRP A 259 -12.66 -12.74 19.85
N THR A 260 -13.89 -12.62 19.37
CA THR A 260 -14.49 -11.38 18.87
C THR A 260 -14.74 -10.34 19.99
N GLN A 261 -14.72 -10.76 21.26
CA GLN A 261 -14.89 -9.91 22.43
C GLN A 261 -13.55 -9.56 23.10
N ARG A 262 -12.46 -10.25 22.73
CA ARG A 262 -11.13 -9.91 23.18
C ARG A 262 -10.68 -8.66 22.48
N ARG A 263 -11.01 -7.54 23.06
CA ARG A 263 -10.43 -6.26 22.69
C ARG A 263 -9.03 -6.24 23.25
N ASN A 264 -8.10 -5.76 22.48
CA ASN A 264 -6.68 -5.63 22.72
C ASN A 264 -6.33 -4.80 23.98
N GLN A 265 -6.81 -5.25 25.12
CA GLN A 265 -6.67 -4.53 26.40
C GLN A 265 -5.36 -4.83 27.10
N ARG A 266 -4.68 -5.94 26.73
CA ARG A 266 -3.47 -6.37 27.41
C ARG A 266 -2.40 -6.74 26.37
N GLY A 267 -1.30 -5.99 26.42
CA GLY A 267 -0.14 -6.23 25.57
C GLY A 267 0.59 -7.53 25.88
N GLY A 268 1.47 -7.93 24.99
CA GLY A 268 2.35 -9.10 25.15
C GLY A 268 3.65 -8.74 25.86
N THR A 269 4.39 -9.79 26.23
CA THR A 269 5.70 -9.67 26.92
C THR A 269 6.73 -10.56 26.26
N PHE A 270 7.86 -9.99 25.87
CA PHE A 270 9.00 -10.72 25.31
C PHE A 270 10.33 -10.29 25.93
N VAL A 271 11.28 -11.20 25.94
CA VAL A 271 12.66 -10.95 26.40
C VAL A 271 13.40 -10.14 25.36
N VAL A 272 14.29 -9.25 25.79
CA VAL A 272 15.23 -8.54 24.92
C VAL A 272 16.66 -8.95 25.25
N ASP A 273 17.57 -8.79 24.29
CA ASP A 273 18.99 -9.06 24.52
C ASP A 273 19.61 -8.11 25.56
N ASP A 274 20.81 -8.48 26.04
CA ASP A 274 21.48 -7.76 27.12
C ASP A 274 21.84 -6.31 26.76
N ASP A 275 22.15 -6.04 25.51
CA ASP A 275 22.56 -4.69 25.07
C ASP A 275 21.33 -3.80 24.89
N THR A 276 20.26 -4.32 24.30
CA THR A 276 18.95 -3.65 24.25
C THR A 276 18.43 -3.36 25.67
N TYR A 277 18.50 -4.35 26.60
CA TYR A 277 18.08 -4.14 27.98
C TYR A 277 18.87 -3.01 28.67
N LYS A 278 20.22 -3.00 28.55
CA LYS A 278 21.06 -1.92 29.11
C LYS A 278 20.67 -0.56 28.53
N ARG A 279 20.49 -0.47 27.21
CA ARG A 279 20.13 0.77 26.52
C ARG A 279 18.80 1.34 27.02
N VAL A 280 17.77 0.50 27.08
CA VAL A 280 16.42 0.92 27.55
C VAL A 280 16.45 1.36 29.03
N LYS A 281 17.34 0.83 29.86
CA LYS A 281 17.51 1.24 31.26
C LYS A 281 18.18 2.61 31.43
N GLU A 282 18.84 3.12 30.41
CA GLU A 282 19.43 4.47 30.41
C GLU A 282 18.40 5.56 30.11
N TRP A 283 17.24 5.20 29.54
CA TRP A 283 16.17 6.15 29.27
C TRP A 283 15.53 6.64 30.57
N LYS A 284 15.27 7.95 30.64
CA LYS A 284 14.72 8.59 31.84
C LYS A 284 13.30 8.13 32.16
N THR A 285 12.49 7.88 31.13
CA THR A 285 11.10 7.47 31.23
C THR A 285 10.72 6.54 30.08
N LEU A 286 9.68 5.74 30.29
CA LEU A 286 9.01 5.00 29.23
C LEU A 286 7.73 5.70 28.75
N ASP A 287 7.39 6.84 29.35
CA ASP A 287 6.22 7.58 28.95
C ASP A 287 6.35 8.04 27.49
N ASP A 288 5.38 7.69 26.66
CA ASP A 288 5.34 7.96 25.23
C ASP A 288 6.49 7.32 24.40
N VAL A 289 7.13 6.27 24.94
CA VAL A 289 8.03 5.41 24.19
C VAL A 289 7.24 4.35 23.44
N TRP A 290 7.48 4.24 22.16
CA TRP A 290 6.76 3.36 21.24
C TRP A 290 7.67 2.32 20.62
N ALA A 291 7.11 1.16 20.30
CA ALA A 291 7.73 0.16 19.45
C ALA A 291 6.89 0.00 18.17
N PHE A 292 7.57 0.01 17.04
CA PHE A 292 7.03 -0.43 15.76
C PHE A 292 7.62 -1.79 15.43
N GLY A 293 6.82 -2.73 14.91
CA GLY A 293 7.34 -4.03 14.51
C GLY A 293 6.36 -4.89 13.76
N TYR A 294 6.88 -6.01 13.24
CA TYR A 294 6.16 -7.11 12.63
C TYR A 294 6.13 -8.27 13.65
N PHE A 295 5.38 -8.12 14.72
CA PHE A 295 5.50 -8.95 15.93
C PHE A 295 5.10 -10.43 15.76
N TYR A 296 4.50 -10.79 14.62
CA TYR A 296 4.12 -12.17 14.32
C TYR A 296 4.29 -12.53 12.83
N TRP A 297 3.62 -11.80 11.93
CA TRP A 297 3.71 -11.95 10.48
C TRP A 297 4.38 -10.73 9.85
N ASP A 298 5.17 -10.95 8.81
CA ASP A 298 5.87 -9.88 8.07
C ASP A 298 4.93 -8.97 7.26
N TRP A 299 3.68 -9.38 7.11
CA TRP A 299 2.61 -8.61 6.45
C TRP A 299 1.66 -7.91 7.45
N ALA A 300 1.93 -7.96 8.73
CA ALA A 300 1.11 -7.34 9.78
C ALA A 300 1.95 -6.42 10.68
N ASP A 301 2.15 -5.19 10.23
CA ASP A 301 2.84 -4.15 10.99
C ASP A 301 2.00 -3.60 12.14
N MET A 302 2.66 -3.14 13.17
CA MET A 302 2.01 -2.53 14.33
C MET A 302 2.91 -1.55 15.07
N SER A 303 2.32 -0.48 15.59
CA SER A 303 2.92 0.40 16.60
C SER A 303 2.21 0.27 17.93
N THR A 304 2.95 0.18 19.03
CA THR A 304 2.40 0.07 20.38
C THR A 304 3.31 0.75 21.43
N PRO A 305 2.76 1.45 22.42
CA PRO A 305 3.57 1.98 23.52
C PRO A 305 4.18 0.86 24.36
N ILE A 306 5.35 1.11 24.94
CA ILE A 306 5.96 0.24 25.96
C ILE A 306 5.31 0.55 27.31
N ALA A 307 4.74 -0.45 27.95
CA ALA A 307 4.06 -0.28 29.24
C ALA A 307 5.00 -0.45 30.43
N LYS A 308 5.93 -1.40 30.39
CA LYS A 308 6.88 -1.66 31.48
C LYS A 308 8.09 -2.50 31.06
N ILE A 309 9.11 -2.46 31.90
CA ILE A 309 10.29 -3.34 31.88
C ILE A 309 10.28 -4.23 33.12
N ASP A 310 10.62 -5.50 32.98
CA ASP A 310 10.90 -6.42 34.08
C ASP A 310 12.41 -6.68 34.16
N ASP A 311 13.05 -6.17 35.22
CA ASP A 311 14.50 -6.26 35.41
C ASP A 311 14.99 -7.69 35.66
N ALA A 312 14.18 -8.53 36.32
CA ALA A 312 14.55 -9.89 36.65
C ALA A 312 14.57 -10.81 35.40
N LYS A 313 13.70 -10.51 34.45
CA LYS A 313 13.55 -11.29 33.22
C LYS A 313 14.19 -10.62 32.00
N LYS A 314 14.61 -9.36 32.12
CA LYS A 314 15.04 -8.50 31.01
C LYS A 314 14.01 -8.50 29.88
N SER A 315 12.75 -8.30 30.25
CA SER A 315 11.63 -8.35 29.30
C SER A 315 10.88 -7.05 29.25
N LEU A 316 10.28 -6.78 28.11
CA LEU A 316 9.41 -5.65 27.84
C LEU A 316 7.96 -6.13 27.72
N THR A 317 7.03 -5.34 28.26
CA THR A 317 5.60 -5.53 28.04
C THR A 317 5.08 -4.35 27.24
N THR A 318 4.39 -4.62 26.14
CA THR A 318 3.70 -3.60 25.35
C THR A 318 2.36 -3.21 25.98
N LYS A 319 1.84 -2.05 25.63
CA LYS A 319 0.50 -1.61 26.10
C LYS A 319 -0.59 -2.38 25.37
N TYR A 320 -0.48 -2.54 24.07
CA TYR A 320 -1.42 -3.25 23.21
C TYR A 320 -0.78 -4.48 22.61
N CYS A 321 -1.59 -5.49 22.32
CA CYS A 321 -1.17 -6.73 21.66
C CYS A 321 -1.17 -6.56 20.13
N SER A 322 -0.28 -7.24 19.43
CA SER A 322 -0.48 -7.49 18.01
C SER A 322 -1.76 -8.35 17.82
N PRO A 323 -2.57 -8.10 16.79
CA PRO A 323 -3.76 -8.91 16.51
C PRO A 323 -3.49 -10.42 16.50
N TYR A 324 -2.32 -10.81 16.03
CA TYR A 324 -1.87 -12.20 15.96
C TYR A 324 -1.05 -12.64 17.19
N GLY A 325 -0.83 -11.77 18.16
CA GLY A 325 0.07 -12.02 19.30
C GLY A 325 1.52 -11.68 19.00
N PHE A 326 2.42 -12.30 19.78
CA PHE A 326 3.87 -12.10 19.64
C PHE A 326 4.55 -13.42 19.33
N LYS A 327 5.60 -13.38 18.52
CA LYS A 327 6.45 -14.49 18.14
C LYS A 327 7.91 -14.11 18.35
N GLU A 328 8.76 -15.09 18.67
CA GLU A 328 10.21 -14.94 18.75
C GLU A 328 10.83 -14.68 17.36
N ASP A 329 11.93 -13.97 17.34
CA ASP A 329 12.71 -13.63 16.14
C ASP A 329 12.00 -12.71 15.14
N CYS A 330 11.10 -11.86 15.66
CA CYS A 330 10.37 -10.87 14.88
C CYS A 330 11.01 -9.49 14.95
N ASP A 331 10.93 -8.76 13.84
CA ASP A 331 11.51 -7.44 13.67
C ASP A 331 10.75 -6.34 14.40
N TYR A 332 11.48 -5.50 15.14
CA TYR A 332 10.93 -4.29 15.76
C TYR A 332 12.01 -3.24 16.00
N TYR A 333 11.60 -1.98 16.25
CA TYR A 333 12.45 -0.91 16.74
C TYR A 333 11.66 0.00 17.69
N PHE A 334 12.38 0.73 18.55
CA PHE A 334 11.78 1.77 19.40
C PHE A 334 11.80 3.12 18.69
N TYR A 335 10.85 3.97 18.97
CA TYR A 335 10.81 5.33 18.46
C TYR A 335 10.16 6.31 19.43
N ASN A 336 10.31 7.60 19.17
CA ASN A 336 9.93 8.70 20.05
C ASN A 336 10.64 8.64 21.40
N VAL A 337 11.95 8.36 21.38
CA VAL A 337 12.80 8.27 22.56
C VAL A 337 13.76 9.46 22.57
N PHE A 338 13.66 10.34 23.57
CA PHE A 338 14.48 11.56 23.59
C PHE A 338 15.98 11.27 23.68
N GLU A 339 16.38 10.29 24.49
CA GLU A 339 17.77 9.87 24.68
C GLU A 339 18.42 9.28 23.40
N GLU A 340 17.58 8.86 22.43
CA GLU A 340 17.99 8.33 21.14
C GLU A 340 18.01 9.41 20.04
N LEU A 341 17.92 10.69 20.39
CA LEU A 341 18.10 11.80 19.46
C LEU A 341 19.59 12.01 19.21
N ASP A 342 20.25 11.07 18.54
CA ASP A 342 21.70 10.98 18.44
C ASP A 342 22.23 10.87 16.99
N ALA A 343 21.35 10.89 15.98
CA ALA A 343 21.72 10.85 14.56
C ALA A 343 21.16 12.03 13.76
N PRO A 344 21.89 12.53 12.75
CA PRO A 344 21.39 13.59 11.85
C PRO A 344 20.11 13.16 11.13
N GLY A 345 19.09 14.00 11.17
CA GLY A 345 17.77 13.73 10.59
C GLY A 345 16.75 13.18 11.58
N GLU A 346 17.10 13.07 12.84
CA GLU A 346 16.17 12.71 13.90
C GLU A 346 15.57 13.93 14.57
N TYR A 347 14.32 13.77 15.06
CA TYR A 347 13.63 14.79 15.83
C TYR A 347 12.80 14.18 16.97
N TYR A 348 12.46 15.04 17.95
CA TYR A 348 11.59 14.71 19.06
C TYR A 348 10.72 15.93 19.38
N ILE A 349 9.44 15.71 19.69
CA ILE A 349 8.53 16.77 20.16
C ILE A 349 8.18 16.52 21.61
N ASP A 350 8.67 17.39 22.51
CA ASP A 350 8.16 17.45 23.88
C ASP A 350 6.79 18.14 23.87
N ARG A 351 5.75 17.33 23.93
CA ARG A 351 4.36 17.76 23.83
C ARG A 351 3.86 18.52 25.06
N GLU A 352 4.52 18.35 26.20
CA GLU A 352 4.18 19.08 27.43
C GLU A 352 4.88 20.43 27.50
N ALA A 353 6.15 20.49 27.10
CA ALA A 353 6.91 21.73 27.02
C ALA A 353 6.64 22.56 25.75
N ASN A 354 5.98 21.98 24.76
CA ASN A 354 5.74 22.58 23.43
C ASN A 354 7.04 22.92 22.67
N ILE A 355 8.04 22.04 22.78
CA ILE A 355 9.37 22.21 22.19
C ILE A 355 9.63 21.10 21.19
N LEU A 356 10.05 21.49 19.98
CA LEU A 356 10.63 20.57 19.00
C LEU A 356 12.15 20.56 19.15
N TYR A 357 12.73 19.38 19.24
CA TYR A 357 14.16 19.12 19.18
C TYR A 357 14.51 18.45 17.85
N LEU A 358 15.57 18.90 17.21
CA LEU A 358 16.01 18.44 15.89
C LEU A 358 17.52 18.26 15.87
N TYR A 359 18.00 17.10 15.44
CA TYR A 359 19.38 16.95 15.01
C TYR A 359 19.43 17.25 13.49
N PRO A 360 19.77 18.47 13.07
CA PRO A 360 19.65 18.85 11.68
C PRO A 360 20.67 18.11 10.81
N PRO A 361 20.25 17.55 9.66
CA PRO A 361 21.16 16.83 8.76
C PRO A 361 22.12 17.76 8.00
N LYS A 362 21.80 19.06 7.94
CA LYS A 362 22.61 20.15 7.32
C LYS A 362 22.38 21.46 8.06
N ALA A 363 23.11 22.50 7.68
CA ALA A 363 22.90 23.85 8.22
C ALA A 363 21.46 24.33 8.04
N LEU A 364 20.86 24.85 9.11
CA LEU A 364 19.46 25.32 9.11
C LEU A 364 19.25 26.54 8.21
N GLU A 365 20.25 27.44 8.13
CA GLU A 365 20.18 28.69 7.41
C GLU A 365 20.06 28.52 5.89
N GLU A 366 20.42 27.35 5.38
CA GLU A 366 20.36 26.99 3.96
C GLU A 366 19.27 25.96 3.66
N SER A 367 18.33 25.80 4.60
CA SER A 367 17.38 24.68 4.55
C SER A 367 15.96 25.12 4.87
N ASP A 368 15.00 24.43 4.26
CA ASP A 368 13.59 24.54 4.59
C ASP A 368 13.21 23.45 5.59
N VAL A 369 12.65 23.89 6.72
CA VAL A 369 12.13 22.98 7.76
C VAL A 369 10.63 23.20 7.88
N SER A 370 9.82 22.17 7.72
CA SER A 370 8.37 22.27 7.80
C SER A 370 7.74 21.17 8.65
N LEU A 371 6.70 21.54 9.37
CA LEU A 371 5.94 20.67 10.26
C LEU A 371 4.52 20.50 9.71
N SER A 372 4.07 19.27 9.48
CA SER A 372 2.67 19.01 9.07
C SER A 372 1.73 19.21 10.27
N VAL A 373 0.71 20.02 10.11
CA VAL A 373 -0.23 20.33 11.20
C VAL A 373 -1.69 20.14 10.81
N THR A 374 -2.04 20.40 9.55
CA THR A 374 -3.43 20.24 9.11
C THR A 374 -3.83 18.76 9.11
N THR A 375 -5.02 18.47 9.64
CA THR A 375 -5.54 17.09 9.75
C THR A 375 -6.51 16.72 8.64
N LYS A 376 -6.82 17.68 7.79
CA LYS A 376 -7.70 17.53 6.61
C LYS A 376 -6.88 17.47 5.33
N SER A 377 -7.52 17.09 4.25
CA SER A 377 -6.94 17.23 2.91
C SER A 377 -6.65 18.70 2.62
N VAL A 378 -5.49 18.99 2.02
CA VAL A 378 -5.15 20.36 1.63
C VAL A 378 -6.11 20.86 0.55
N VAL A 379 -6.46 19.97 -0.40
CA VAL A 379 -7.50 20.19 -1.41
C VAL A 379 -8.59 19.16 -1.26
N GLU A 380 -9.83 19.61 -1.18
CA GLU A 380 -11.01 18.74 -1.03
C GLU A 380 -12.08 19.12 -2.05
N ILE A 381 -12.46 18.18 -2.92
CA ILE A 381 -13.58 18.30 -3.85
C ILE A 381 -14.70 17.41 -3.31
N THR A 382 -15.79 18.02 -2.85
CA THR A 382 -16.88 17.30 -2.17
C THR A 382 -17.78 16.52 -3.14
N GLU A 383 -18.60 15.61 -2.63
CA GLU A 383 -19.48 14.71 -3.42
C GLU A 383 -20.41 15.42 -4.41
N LYS A 384 -20.86 16.64 -4.10
CA LYS A 384 -21.78 17.40 -4.94
C LYS A 384 -21.10 18.26 -5.97
N ALA A 385 -19.78 18.38 -5.91
CA ALA A 385 -19.01 19.14 -6.87
C ALA A 385 -18.82 18.38 -8.19
N SER A 386 -18.74 19.09 -9.29
CA SER A 386 -18.51 18.49 -10.60
C SER A 386 -17.77 19.41 -11.57
N TYR A 387 -17.03 18.78 -12.51
CA TYR A 387 -16.30 19.46 -13.59
C TYR A 387 -15.31 20.50 -13.07
N ILE A 388 -14.52 20.13 -12.07
CA ILE A 388 -13.44 20.93 -11.50
C ILE A 388 -12.10 20.31 -11.87
N ASN A 389 -11.18 21.10 -12.38
CA ASN A 389 -9.84 20.67 -12.75
C ASN A 389 -8.79 21.39 -11.90
N ILE A 390 -7.84 20.63 -11.37
CA ILE A 390 -6.65 21.13 -10.67
C ILE A 390 -5.44 20.77 -11.53
N LYS A 391 -4.61 21.75 -11.93
CA LYS A 391 -3.54 21.52 -12.90
C LYS A 391 -2.20 22.14 -12.49
N GLY A 392 -1.13 21.33 -12.55
CA GLY A 392 0.25 21.81 -12.39
C GLY A 392 0.59 22.34 -11.00
N ILE A 393 -0.13 21.89 -9.96
CA ILE A 393 -0.03 22.40 -8.59
C ILE A 393 0.65 21.36 -7.70
N THR A 394 1.57 21.81 -6.84
CA THR A 394 2.14 21.01 -5.76
C THR A 394 1.29 21.12 -4.51
N VAL A 395 0.93 19.98 -3.91
CA VAL A 395 0.15 19.88 -2.66
C VAL A 395 1.00 19.16 -1.62
N GLN A 396 1.16 19.74 -0.42
CA GLN A 396 2.03 19.15 0.61
C GLN A 396 1.67 19.54 2.05
N GLY A 397 2.33 18.85 3.01
CA GLY A 397 2.43 19.29 4.41
C GLY A 397 1.18 18.99 5.25
N THR A 398 0.53 17.85 5.06
CA THR A 398 -0.67 17.49 5.81
C THR A 398 -0.53 16.20 6.63
N ARG A 399 -1.22 16.13 7.74
CA ARG A 399 -1.46 14.90 8.53
C ARG A 399 -2.61 14.07 7.94
N GLY A 400 -3.46 14.69 7.10
CA GLY A 400 -4.53 14.02 6.34
C GLY A 400 -4.05 13.54 4.97
N ASP A 401 -5.00 13.42 4.03
CA ASP A 401 -4.70 13.15 2.62
C ASP A 401 -4.23 14.44 1.92
N GLY A 402 -3.40 14.30 0.89
CA GLY A 402 -3.00 15.47 0.12
C GLY A 402 -4.19 16.10 -0.62
N VAL A 403 -4.85 15.30 -1.46
CA VAL A 403 -6.03 15.70 -2.25
C VAL A 403 -7.14 14.69 -2.08
N THR A 404 -8.36 15.14 -1.81
CA THR A 404 -9.57 14.30 -1.82
C THR A 404 -10.51 14.73 -2.94
N ILE A 405 -10.96 13.77 -3.77
CA ILE A 405 -11.90 13.98 -4.87
C ILE A 405 -13.09 13.04 -4.69
N ALA A 406 -14.17 13.54 -4.11
CA ALA A 406 -15.44 12.82 -3.97
C ALA A 406 -16.48 13.21 -5.04
N GLY A 407 -16.19 14.23 -5.84
CA GLY A 407 -17.07 14.76 -6.88
C GLY A 407 -17.16 13.90 -8.14
N THR A 408 -17.77 14.46 -9.18
CA THR A 408 -17.96 13.78 -10.47
C THR A 408 -17.34 14.58 -11.62
N ASN A 409 -16.60 13.91 -12.53
CA ASN A 409 -15.87 14.55 -13.63
C ASN A 409 -14.87 15.62 -13.13
N CYS A 410 -14.19 15.38 -12.03
CA CYS A 410 -13.17 16.24 -11.46
C CYS A 410 -11.77 15.65 -11.69
N ASN A 411 -10.81 16.47 -12.10
CA ASN A 411 -9.52 15.97 -12.54
C ASN A 411 -8.36 16.64 -11.81
N ALA A 412 -7.31 15.86 -11.54
CA ALA A 412 -5.99 16.36 -11.18
C ALA A 412 -5.00 15.99 -12.30
N GLU A 413 -4.36 17.00 -12.90
CA GLU A 413 -3.47 16.81 -14.04
C GLU A 413 -2.12 17.51 -13.78
N ASN A 414 -1.02 16.83 -14.07
CA ASN A 414 0.35 17.36 -13.95
C ASN A 414 0.64 17.93 -12.54
N CYS A 415 0.00 17.37 -11.51
CA CYS A 415 0.17 17.80 -10.12
C CYS A 415 1.28 16.98 -9.43
N THR A 416 1.92 17.60 -8.44
CA THR A 416 2.79 16.88 -7.50
C THR A 416 2.10 16.84 -6.14
N VAL A 417 1.95 15.63 -5.57
CA VAL A 417 1.45 15.46 -4.19
C VAL A 417 2.52 14.79 -3.35
N LYS A 418 2.96 15.47 -2.28
CA LYS A 418 4.07 15.00 -1.45
C LYS A 418 3.85 15.33 0.03
N ASN A 419 4.59 14.62 0.91
CA ASN A 419 4.64 14.96 2.34
C ASN A 419 3.24 14.98 2.99
N ALA A 420 2.46 13.95 2.73
CA ALA A 420 1.18 13.68 3.40
C ALA A 420 1.29 12.43 4.26
N ALA A 421 0.79 12.47 5.49
CA ALA A 421 0.82 11.33 6.39
C ALA A 421 -0.32 10.33 6.11
N GLY A 422 -1.41 10.77 5.48
CA GLY A 422 -2.48 9.95 4.93
C GLY A 422 -2.16 9.44 3.52
N CYS A 423 -3.18 9.33 2.68
CA CYS A 423 -3.02 9.02 1.25
C CYS A 423 -2.56 10.27 0.47
N GLY A 424 -1.86 10.05 -0.64
CA GLY A 424 -1.51 11.16 -1.52
C GLY A 424 -2.76 11.75 -2.18
N ILE A 425 -3.46 10.94 -2.96
CA ILE A 425 -4.74 11.33 -3.61
C ILE A 425 -5.80 10.29 -3.25
N ASN A 426 -6.93 10.74 -2.73
CA ASN A 426 -8.08 9.91 -2.36
C ASN A 426 -9.27 10.22 -3.28
N VAL A 427 -9.66 9.28 -4.13
CA VAL A 427 -10.76 9.40 -5.08
C VAL A 427 -11.92 8.51 -4.67
N GLN A 428 -13.09 9.09 -4.42
CA GLN A 428 -14.28 8.37 -3.97
C GLN A 428 -15.51 8.57 -4.87
N GLY A 429 -15.45 9.53 -5.79
CA GLY A 429 -16.55 9.87 -6.67
C GLY A 429 -16.61 9.04 -7.95
N SER A 430 -17.00 9.66 -9.07
CA SER A 430 -17.09 8.98 -10.36
C SER A 430 -16.59 9.81 -11.53
N LYS A 431 -16.06 9.14 -12.57
CA LYS A 431 -15.55 9.75 -13.81
C LYS A 431 -14.46 10.78 -13.59
N ASN A 432 -13.68 10.60 -12.50
CA ASN A 432 -12.56 11.45 -12.16
C ASN A 432 -11.27 10.90 -12.78
N LYS A 433 -10.32 11.79 -13.10
CA LYS A 433 -9.06 11.42 -13.72
C LYS A 433 -7.88 12.03 -12.97
N ILE A 434 -6.93 11.18 -12.65
CA ILE A 434 -5.62 11.55 -12.10
C ILE A 434 -4.61 11.23 -13.20
N VAL A 435 -4.05 12.25 -13.84
CA VAL A 435 -3.25 12.07 -15.05
C VAL A 435 -1.92 12.83 -14.95
N ASN A 436 -0.82 12.18 -15.33
CA ASN A 436 0.51 12.77 -15.36
C ASN A 436 0.97 13.32 -13.99
N CYS A 437 0.46 12.81 -12.88
CA CYS A 437 0.83 13.29 -11.55
C CYS A 437 2.06 12.55 -11.01
N GLU A 438 2.86 13.26 -10.21
CA GLU A 438 3.87 12.66 -9.34
C GLU A 438 3.32 12.61 -7.90
N VAL A 439 3.32 11.41 -7.28
CA VAL A 439 2.88 11.24 -5.90
C VAL A 439 3.99 10.53 -5.13
N LYS A 440 4.55 11.21 -4.12
CA LYS A 440 5.74 10.74 -3.42
C LYS A 440 5.80 11.15 -1.95
N SER A 441 6.62 10.44 -1.17
CA SER A 441 6.80 10.72 0.26
C SER A 441 5.46 10.71 1.02
N ILE A 442 4.69 9.63 0.83
CA ILE A 442 3.32 9.46 1.34
C ILE A 442 3.31 8.45 2.49
N GLY A 443 2.56 8.76 3.54
CA GLY A 443 2.47 7.91 4.73
C GLY A 443 1.73 6.59 4.50
N LYS A 444 0.71 6.60 3.65
CA LYS A 444 -0.12 5.44 3.30
C LYS A 444 -0.11 5.16 1.79
N ASP A 445 -1.27 4.95 1.16
CA ASP A 445 -1.40 4.72 -0.28
C ASP A 445 -0.99 5.97 -1.08
N ALA A 446 -0.28 5.77 -2.20
CA ALA A 446 -0.05 6.91 -3.08
C ALA A 446 -1.38 7.40 -3.68
N VAL A 447 -2.21 6.48 -4.20
CA VAL A 447 -3.56 6.78 -4.67
C VAL A 447 -4.55 5.74 -4.12
N LEU A 448 -5.54 6.20 -3.37
CA LEU A 448 -6.72 5.41 -3.02
C LEU A 448 -7.80 5.69 -4.09
N LEU A 449 -8.15 4.69 -4.89
CA LEU A 449 -9.03 4.79 -6.03
C LEU A 449 -10.33 4.02 -5.76
N GLY A 450 -11.30 4.69 -5.18
CA GLY A 450 -12.63 4.15 -4.91
C GLY A 450 -13.64 4.49 -6.01
N GLY A 451 -14.91 4.31 -5.69
CA GLY A 451 -16.04 4.71 -6.53
C GLY A 451 -16.72 3.57 -7.27
N GLY A 452 -17.90 3.86 -7.76
CA GLY A 452 -18.83 2.86 -8.23
C GLY A 452 -19.67 2.26 -7.10
N ASN A 453 -20.57 1.34 -7.44
CA ASN A 453 -21.46 0.72 -6.46
C ASN A 453 -21.52 -0.80 -6.67
N ASN A 454 -20.98 -1.55 -5.70
CA ASN A 454 -20.91 -3.01 -5.75
C ASN A 454 -22.30 -3.67 -5.70
N GLU A 455 -23.30 -3.08 -5.05
CA GLU A 455 -24.64 -3.68 -5.01
C GLU A 455 -25.35 -3.68 -6.36
N THR A 456 -25.07 -2.66 -7.18
CA THR A 456 -25.71 -2.46 -8.49
C THR A 456 -24.78 -2.69 -9.68
N LEU A 457 -23.49 -2.97 -9.44
CA LEU A 457 -22.39 -2.96 -10.42
C LEU A 457 -22.35 -1.67 -11.26
N THR A 458 -22.72 -0.55 -10.68
CA THR A 458 -22.58 0.74 -11.37
C THR A 458 -21.12 1.15 -11.37
N PRO A 459 -20.47 1.36 -12.53
CA PRO A 459 -19.05 1.66 -12.57
C PRO A 459 -18.74 3.07 -12.05
N GLY A 460 -17.61 3.20 -11.35
CA GLY A 460 -17.05 4.49 -10.94
C GLY A 460 -16.42 5.25 -12.10
N GLU A 461 -15.85 4.53 -13.06
CA GLU A 461 -15.15 5.07 -14.23
C GLU A 461 -14.02 6.07 -13.84
N ASN A 462 -13.44 5.89 -12.64
CA ASN A 462 -12.28 6.69 -12.21
C ASN A 462 -10.99 6.11 -12.81
N VAL A 463 -10.05 6.98 -13.16
CA VAL A 463 -8.82 6.61 -13.86
C VAL A 463 -7.60 7.22 -13.18
N VAL A 464 -6.57 6.41 -12.96
CA VAL A 464 -5.20 6.85 -12.64
C VAL A 464 -4.31 6.47 -13.81
N GLU A 465 -3.82 7.44 -14.56
CA GLU A 465 -3.08 7.21 -15.80
C GLU A 465 -1.78 8.02 -15.86
N ASN A 466 -0.72 7.37 -16.32
CA ASN A 466 0.56 8.00 -16.64
C ASN A 466 1.22 8.73 -15.46
N CYS A 467 0.96 8.24 -14.23
CA CYS A 467 1.49 8.81 -13.00
C CYS A 467 2.80 8.16 -12.57
N TYR A 468 3.63 8.91 -11.83
CA TYR A 468 4.81 8.40 -11.14
C TYR A 468 4.51 8.31 -9.65
N LEU A 469 4.36 7.09 -9.14
CA LEU A 469 3.91 6.79 -7.78
C LEU A 469 5.05 6.10 -7.03
N HIS A 470 5.69 6.79 -6.09
CA HIS A 470 6.88 6.25 -5.42
C HIS A 470 7.05 6.77 -4.00
N ASP A 471 7.89 6.10 -3.21
CA ASP A 471 8.15 6.47 -1.81
C ASP A 471 6.86 6.61 -0.98
N PHE A 472 5.90 5.72 -1.18
CA PHE A 472 4.68 5.63 -0.38
C PHE A 472 4.81 4.57 0.73
N GLY A 473 3.83 4.46 1.64
CA GLY A 473 3.90 3.55 2.77
C GLY A 473 4.96 3.94 3.80
N GLN A 474 5.19 5.24 3.98
CA GLN A 474 6.25 5.71 4.87
C GLN A 474 5.86 5.61 6.35
N VAL A 475 4.56 5.64 6.67
CA VAL A 475 4.01 5.57 8.03
C VAL A 475 3.39 4.19 8.29
N GLN A 476 2.37 3.79 7.55
CA GLN A 476 1.85 2.43 7.53
C GLN A 476 2.62 1.63 6.48
N LYS A 477 3.11 0.44 6.86
CA LYS A 477 4.02 -0.34 6.01
C LYS A 477 3.35 -1.46 5.25
N THR A 478 2.22 -1.98 5.75
CA THR A 478 1.52 -3.11 5.12
C THR A 478 0.10 -2.76 4.73
N TYR A 479 -0.48 -3.52 3.81
CA TYR A 479 -1.81 -3.28 3.19
C TYR A 479 -1.99 -1.86 2.67
N ILE A 480 -0.93 -1.34 2.07
CA ILE A 480 -0.88 -0.08 1.33
C ILE A 480 -0.35 -0.34 -0.08
N ALA A 481 -0.70 0.51 -1.02
CA ALA A 481 -0.31 0.34 -2.41
C ALA A 481 0.01 1.66 -3.12
N GLY A 482 0.70 1.54 -4.24
CA GLY A 482 0.82 2.65 -5.19
C GLY A 482 -0.55 3.06 -5.73
N VAL A 483 -1.38 2.08 -6.12
CA VAL A 483 -2.81 2.29 -6.38
C VAL A 483 -3.60 1.25 -5.60
N ASN A 484 -4.40 1.70 -4.64
CA ASN A 484 -5.32 0.88 -3.88
C ASN A 484 -6.73 1.05 -4.48
N ILE A 485 -7.20 0.04 -5.20
CA ILE A 485 -8.47 0.12 -5.95
C ILE A 485 -9.59 -0.55 -5.14
N SER A 486 -10.71 0.15 -5.00
CA SER A 486 -11.93 -0.40 -4.43
C SER A 486 -13.15 0.00 -5.27
N GLY A 487 -14.21 -0.81 -5.21
CA GLY A 487 -15.45 -0.50 -5.93
C GLY A 487 -15.54 -1.16 -7.30
N VAL A 488 -16.12 -0.48 -8.29
CA VAL A 488 -16.50 -1.08 -9.57
C VAL A 488 -16.01 -0.25 -10.76
N GLY A 489 -15.38 -0.92 -11.73
CA GLY A 489 -15.08 -0.34 -13.03
C GLY A 489 -14.12 0.84 -13.02
N ASN A 490 -13.11 0.79 -12.16
CA ASN A 490 -12.03 1.78 -12.08
C ASN A 490 -10.78 1.27 -12.83
N THR A 491 -9.90 2.16 -13.26
CA THR A 491 -8.74 1.82 -14.07
C THR A 491 -7.46 2.43 -13.55
N ALA A 492 -6.41 1.60 -13.43
CA ALA A 492 -5.03 2.05 -13.23
C ALA A 492 -4.19 1.66 -14.46
N SER A 493 -3.71 2.65 -15.22
CA SER A 493 -3.03 2.38 -16.48
C SER A 493 -1.77 3.23 -16.71
N HIS A 494 -0.77 2.65 -17.37
CA HIS A 494 0.46 3.35 -17.78
C HIS A 494 1.22 4.05 -16.63
N ASN A 495 1.07 3.59 -15.39
CA ASN A 495 1.78 4.17 -14.26
C ASN A 495 3.16 3.54 -14.08
N GLU A 496 4.09 4.31 -13.53
CA GLU A 496 5.33 3.80 -12.96
C GLU A 496 5.17 3.79 -11.44
N ILE A 497 5.32 2.61 -10.82
CA ILE A 497 5.05 2.39 -9.39
C ILE A 497 6.27 1.71 -8.77
N CYS A 498 6.92 2.37 -7.81
CA CYS A 498 8.14 1.82 -7.22
C CYS A 498 8.47 2.34 -5.83
N ASN A 499 9.54 1.76 -5.26
CA ASN A 499 10.18 2.16 -4.02
C ASN A 499 9.20 2.18 -2.81
N ALA A 500 8.64 1.00 -2.49
CA ALA A 500 7.65 0.88 -1.43
C ALA A 500 7.77 -0.41 -0.61
N PRO A 501 7.42 -0.37 0.68
CA PRO A 501 7.50 -1.53 1.57
C PRO A 501 6.54 -2.65 1.20
N HIS A 502 5.41 -2.35 0.56
CA HIS A 502 4.37 -3.31 0.22
C HIS A 502 3.91 -3.21 -1.25
N MET A 503 2.64 -3.42 -1.55
CA MET A 503 2.09 -3.69 -2.87
C MET A 503 2.26 -2.53 -3.87
N GLY A 504 2.47 -2.85 -5.14
CA GLY A 504 2.35 -1.86 -6.22
C GLY A 504 0.88 -1.52 -6.48
N ILE A 505 0.05 -2.55 -6.68
CA ILE A 505 -1.41 -2.40 -6.82
C ILE A 505 -2.11 -3.41 -5.90
N TYR A 506 -3.00 -2.90 -5.07
CA TYR A 506 -3.98 -3.70 -4.33
C TYR A 506 -5.37 -3.41 -4.87
N TYR A 507 -6.21 -4.44 -5.06
CA TYR A 507 -7.55 -4.21 -5.55
C TYR A 507 -8.60 -5.12 -4.93
N THR A 508 -9.81 -4.57 -4.80
CA THR A 508 -11.03 -5.25 -4.38
C THR A 508 -12.20 -4.78 -5.27
N GLY A 509 -13.35 -5.46 -5.18
CA GLY A 509 -14.52 -5.12 -5.98
C GLY A 509 -14.53 -5.75 -7.37
N ASN A 510 -15.23 -5.16 -8.33
CA ASN A 510 -15.57 -5.81 -9.58
C ASN A 510 -15.21 -4.97 -10.82
N ASP A 511 -14.92 -5.65 -11.92
CA ASP A 511 -14.72 -5.03 -13.25
C ASP A 511 -13.61 -3.96 -13.32
N ASN A 512 -12.63 -3.99 -12.39
CA ASN A 512 -11.52 -3.06 -12.39
C ASN A 512 -10.43 -3.50 -13.40
N ILE A 513 -9.69 -2.54 -13.96
CA ILE A 513 -8.65 -2.77 -14.96
C ILE A 513 -7.31 -2.24 -14.47
N MET A 514 -6.30 -3.08 -14.44
CA MET A 514 -4.91 -2.77 -14.12
C MET A 514 -4.05 -3.12 -15.34
N GLU A 515 -3.66 -2.10 -16.13
CA GLU A 515 -3.02 -2.38 -17.42
C GLU A 515 -1.84 -1.46 -17.74
N TYR A 516 -0.88 -2.00 -18.47
CA TYR A 516 0.30 -1.27 -18.97
C TYR A 516 1.12 -0.56 -17.88
N ASN A 517 1.02 -0.98 -16.62
CA ASN A 517 1.82 -0.40 -15.54
C ASN A 517 3.22 -1.00 -15.52
N ASN A 518 4.21 -0.17 -15.18
CA ASN A 518 5.59 -0.53 -14.89
C ASN A 518 5.76 -0.57 -13.36
N ILE A 519 5.97 -1.77 -12.78
CA ILE A 519 5.99 -1.98 -11.32
C ILE A 519 7.31 -2.64 -10.93
N HIS A 520 8.08 -1.98 -10.06
CA HIS A 520 9.37 -2.50 -9.61
C HIS A 520 9.76 -1.95 -8.23
N ASP A 521 10.72 -2.58 -7.57
CA ASP A 521 11.19 -2.17 -6.25
C ASP A 521 10.02 -1.95 -5.26
N VAL A 522 9.05 -2.85 -5.26
CA VAL A 522 7.92 -2.89 -4.32
C VAL A 522 7.94 -4.18 -3.50
N VAL A 523 7.10 -4.26 -2.48
CA VAL A 523 7.02 -5.38 -1.52
C VAL A 523 8.39 -5.63 -0.87
N LEU A 524 9.07 -4.56 -0.47
CA LEU A 524 10.44 -4.63 0.03
C LEU A 524 10.56 -5.17 1.47
N GLN A 525 9.43 -5.34 2.20
CA GLN A 525 9.43 -5.67 3.63
C GLN A 525 8.45 -6.81 4.00
N SER A 526 7.98 -7.59 3.03
CA SER A 526 7.08 -8.72 3.27
C SER A 526 7.29 -9.83 2.23
N SER A 527 7.04 -11.07 2.62
CA SER A 527 7.09 -12.24 1.71
C SER A 527 5.69 -12.67 1.26
N ASP A 528 4.70 -12.67 2.17
CA ASP A 528 3.34 -13.11 1.85
C ASP A 528 2.50 -11.94 1.30
N ALA A 529 2.92 -11.44 0.17
CA ALA A 529 2.28 -10.36 -0.56
C ALA A 529 2.64 -10.45 -2.06
N GLY A 530 1.98 -9.65 -2.89
CA GLY A 530 2.24 -9.57 -4.32
C GLY A 530 2.45 -8.14 -4.80
N ALA A 531 3.21 -7.96 -5.87
CA ALA A 531 3.31 -6.63 -6.51
C ALA A 531 1.95 -6.16 -7.03
N ILE A 532 1.13 -7.09 -7.56
CA ILE A 532 -0.32 -6.90 -7.76
C ILE A 532 -1.03 -7.97 -6.94
N TYR A 533 -1.93 -7.56 -6.06
CA TYR A 533 -2.55 -8.44 -5.08
C TYR A 533 -4.05 -8.21 -4.93
N THR A 534 -4.79 -9.31 -4.78
CA THR A 534 -6.18 -9.35 -4.30
C THR A 534 -6.41 -10.63 -3.51
N GLY A 535 -7.40 -10.66 -2.63
CA GLY A 535 -7.64 -11.87 -1.83
C GLY A 535 -9.02 -12.00 -1.22
N SER A 536 -9.28 -13.24 -0.80
CA SER A 536 -10.33 -13.62 0.13
C SER A 536 -11.77 -13.34 -0.31
N SER A 537 -12.12 -13.47 -1.59
CA SER A 537 -13.50 -13.24 -2.03
C SER A 537 -13.93 -14.13 -3.19
N LEU A 538 -15.15 -14.69 -3.08
CA LEU A 538 -15.86 -15.37 -4.15
C LEU A 538 -16.80 -14.44 -4.94
N SER A 539 -16.88 -13.15 -4.60
CA SER A 539 -17.75 -12.17 -5.27
C SER A 539 -17.01 -11.15 -6.14
N THR A 540 -15.68 -11.05 -6.03
CA THR A 540 -14.88 -10.06 -6.77
C THR A 540 -14.52 -10.55 -8.17
N TYR A 541 -15.48 -10.56 -9.08
CA TYR A 541 -15.32 -11.02 -10.46
C TYR A 541 -15.05 -9.90 -11.45
N GLY A 542 -14.52 -10.27 -12.62
CA GLY A 542 -14.41 -9.40 -13.78
C GLY A 542 -13.18 -8.47 -13.77
N ASN A 543 -12.32 -8.57 -12.76
CA ASN A 543 -11.10 -7.77 -12.70
C ASN A 543 -10.04 -8.27 -13.69
N VAL A 544 -9.34 -7.34 -14.33
CA VAL A 544 -8.36 -7.64 -15.38
C VAL A 544 -7.00 -7.01 -15.07
N VAL A 545 -6.00 -7.87 -14.92
CA VAL A 545 -4.57 -7.53 -14.80
C VAL A 545 -3.90 -7.87 -16.12
N ARG A 546 -3.59 -6.89 -16.95
CA ARG A 546 -3.03 -7.17 -18.28
C ARG A 546 -1.94 -6.21 -18.72
N TYR A 547 -1.00 -6.75 -19.49
CA TYR A 547 0.07 -5.98 -20.12
C TYR A 547 0.92 -5.16 -19.13
N ASN A 548 0.99 -5.58 -17.86
CA ASN A 548 1.88 -4.95 -16.89
C ASN A 548 3.28 -5.57 -17.00
N CYS A 549 4.31 -4.79 -16.66
CA CYS A 549 5.66 -5.29 -16.44
C CYS A 549 6.01 -5.22 -14.97
N ILE A 550 6.33 -6.37 -14.36
CA ILE A 550 6.66 -6.50 -12.93
C ILE A 550 8.06 -7.09 -12.82
N TYR A 551 8.95 -6.43 -12.10
CA TYR A 551 10.32 -6.90 -11.95
C TYR A 551 11.02 -6.36 -10.70
N ASP A 552 12.09 -7.05 -10.29
CA ASP A 552 12.97 -6.64 -9.18
C ASP A 552 12.22 -6.26 -7.89
N ILE A 553 11.21 -7.05 -7.52
CA ILE A 553 10.43 -6.88 -6.29
C ILE A 553 11.10 -7.61 -5.11
N GLY A 554 10.71 -7.27 -3.88
CA GLY A 554 11.30 -7.81 -2.66
C GLY A 554 12.70 -7.28 -2.37
N SER A 555 13.21 -7.56 -1.20
CA SER A 555 14.57 -7.20 -0.81
C SER A 555 15.18 -8.23 0.16
N GLY A 556 16.45 -8.58 -0.03
CA GLY A 556 17.16 -9.45 0.89
C GLY A 556 16.51 -10.83 1.04
N GLU A 557 15.95 -11.09 2.21
CA GLU A 557 15.26 -12.35 2.57
C GLU A 557 13.79 -12.41 2.12
N PHE A 558 13.19 -11.29 1.77
CA PHE A 558 11.80 -11.24 1.35
C PHE A 558 11.60 -11.76 -0.07
N THR A 559 10.68 -12.71 -0.21
CA THR A 559 10.42 -13.41 -1.48
C THR A 559 8.94 -13.28 -1.91
N PRO A 560 8.45 -12.05 -2.16
CA PRO A 560 7.06 -11.81 -2.56
C PRO A 560 6.74 -12.37 -3.95
N SER A 561 5.44 -12.44 -4.23
CA SER A 561 4.92 -12.85 -5.54
C SER A 561 4.74 -11.67 -6.51
N GLY A 562 4.79 -11.95 -7.81
CA GLY A 562 4.52 -10.94 -8.84
C GLY A 562 3.04 -10.59 -8.89
N ILE A 563 2.20 -11.53 -9.28
CA ILE A 563 0.73 -11.42 -9.24
C ILE A 563 0.20 -12.46 -8.25
N TYR A 564 -0.61 -12.02 -7.30
CA TYR A 564 -1.13 -12.89 -6.25
C TYR A 564 -2.65 -12.77 -6.11
N PHE A 565 -3.36 -13.83 -6.49
CA PHE A 565 -4.79 -14.04 -6.25
C PHE A 565 -4.93 -14.95 -5.03
N ASP A 566 -5.08 -14.35 -3.85
CA ASP A 566 -5.03 -15.05 -2.57
C ASP A 566 -6.40 -15.58 -2.13
N ASP A 567 -6.38 -16.53 -1.19
CA ASP A 567 -7.53 -17.10 -0.47
C ASP A 567 -8.83 -17.21 -1.28
N ASN A 568 -8.82 -18.11 -2.26
CA ASN A 568 -9.98 -18.42 -3.10
C ASN A 568 -10.53 -17.27 -3.95
N SER A 569 -9.70 -16.26 -4.24
CA SER A 569 -10.07 -15.22 -5.20
C SER A 569 -10.48 -15.82 -6.54
N SER A 570 -11.66 -15.47 -7.01
CA SER A 570 -12.30 -16.10 -8.16
C SER A 570 -12.67 -15.09 -9.25
N GLY A 571 -12.72 -15.55 -10.51
CA GLY A 571 -13.11 -14.71 -11.64
C GLY A 571 -12.10 -13.63 -12.03
N GLN A 572 -10.81 -13.84 -11.72
CA GLN A 572 -9.73 -12.91 -12.02
C GLN A 572 -9.10 -13.21 -13.38
N THR A 573 -8.63 -12.19 -14.08
CA THR A 573 -7.87 -12.36 -15.33
C THR A 573 -6.45 -11.80 -15.20
N ALA A 574 -5.44 -12.63 -15.46
CA ALA A 574 -4.05 -12.21 -15.67
C ALA A 574 -3.66 -12.53 -17.13
N HIS A 575 -3.54 -11.50 -17.98
CA HIS A 575 -3.31 -11.68 -19.41
C HIS A 575 -2.16 -10.81 -19.94
N GLY A 576 -1.22 -11.41 -20.65
CA GLY A 576 -0.19 -10.66 -21.37
C GLY A 576 0.75 -9.86 -20.48
N ASN A 577 0.95 -10.27 -19.22
CA ASN A 577 1.90 -9.59 -18.32
C ASN A 577 3.31 -10.12 -18.53
N ILE A 578 4.31 -9.28 -18.27
CA ILE A 578 5.74 -9.62 -18.28
C ILE A 578 6.25 -9.60 -16.84
N LEU A 579 6.79 -10.73 -16.37
CA LEU A 579 7.30 -10.88 -15.01
C LEU A 579 8.78 -11.30 -15.07
N VAL A 580 9.68 -10.49 -14.54
CA VAL A 580 11.13 -10.69 -14.64
C VAL A 580 11.80 -10.62 -13.28
N ASN A 581 12.68 -11.56 -12.97
CA ASN A 581 13.43 -11.58 -11.71
C ASN A 581 12.54 -11.57 -10.45
N ILE A 582 11.42 -12.28 -10.48
CA ILE A 582 10.53 -12.37 -9.31
C ILE A 582 11.14 -13.35 -8.28
N PRO A 583 11.40 -12.95 -7.02
CA PRO A 583 12.09 -13.80 -6.06
C PRO A 583 11.21 -14.97 -5.55
N GLY A 584 9.92 -14.76 -5.39
CA GLY A 584 8.92 -15.78 -5.05
C GLY A 584 8.24 -16.37 -6.28
N TYR A 585 6.91 -16.50 -6.22
CA TYR A 585 6.12 -16.96 -7.36
C TYR A 585 5.87 -15.82 -8.35
N ALA A 586 6.09 -16.09 -9.63
CA ALA A 586 5.69 -15.11 -10.65
C ALA A 586 4.18 -14.88 -10.61
N ILE A 587 3.39 -15.98 -10.59
CA ILE A 587 1.95 -15.93 -10.41
C ILE A 587 1.55 -16.96 -9.36
N LEU A 588 0.92 -16.50 -8.28
CA LEU A 588 0.38 -17.31 -7.20
C LEU A 588 -1.14 -17.22 -7.20
N VAL A 589 -1.81 -18.37 -7.24
CA VAL A 589 -3.25 -18.51 -7.07
C VAL A 589 -3.54 -19.41 -5.90
N GLY A 590 -4.02 -18.84 -4.83
CA GLY A 590 -4.35 -19.53 -3.58
C GLY A 590 -5.73 -20.14 -3.61
N GLY A 591 -5.94 -21.20 -4.40
CA GLY A 591 -7.26 -21.77 -4.62
C GLY A 591 -8.10 -20.92 -5.59
N GLY A 592 -9.41 -20.82 -5.36
CA GLY A 592 -10.33 -20.06 -6.23
C GLY A 592 -10.69 -20.78 -7.52
N ARG A 593 -11.59 -20.18 -8.29
CA ARG A 593 -12.18 -20.73 -9.49
C ARG A 593 -12.43 -19.69 -10.56
N ASP A 594 -12.72 -20.13 -11.78
CA ASP A 594 -13.06 -19.24 -12.90
C ASP A 594 -11.98 -18.18 -13.23
N ASN A 595 -10.72 -18.46 -12.85
CA ASN A 595 -9.60 -17.56 -13.12
C ASN A 595 -9.02 -17.79 -14.52
N THR A 596 -8.64 -16.73 -15.21
CA THR A 596 -8.05 -16.78 -16.56
C THR A 596 -6.60 -16.27 -16.50
N ILE A 597 -5.63 -17.16 -16.76
CA ILE A 597 -4.20 -16.85 -16.72
C ILE A 597 -3.61 -17.21 -18.08
N THR A 598 -3.51 -16.22 -18.96
CA THR A 598 -3.19 -16.47 -20.37
C THR A 598 -2.16 -15.50 -20.93
N ASN A 599 -1.37 -15.97 -21.86
CA ASN A 599 -0.44 -15.14 -22.64
C ASN A 599 0.61 -14.37 -21.79
N ASN A 600 0.89 -14.82 -20.56
CA ASN A 600 1.89 -14.16 -19.73
C ASN A 600 3.31 -14.65 -20.08
N LEU A 601 4.29 -13.75 -19.99
CA LEU A 601 5.70 -14.04 -20.19
C LEU A 601 6.42 -13.97 -18.83
N VAL A 602 6.88 -15.12 -18.35
CA VAL A 602 7.63 -15.22 -17.09
C VAL A 602 9.08 -15.52 -17.39
N ILE A 603 10.01 -14.71 -16.88
CA ILE A 603 11.44 -14.84 -17.11
C ILE A 603 12.21 -14.77 -15.80
N ASN A 604 12.97 -15.82 -15.51
CA ASN A 604 13.90 -15.87 -14.37
C ASN A 604 13.22 -15.57 -13.02
N SER A 605 12.24 -16.37 -12.63
CA SER A 605 11.61 -16.28 -11.31
C SER A 605 12.08 -17.40 -10.38
N GLY A 606 12.14 -17.16 -9.08
CA GLY A 606 12.53 -18.13 -8.06
C GLY A 606 11.62 -19.35 -8.06
N SER A 607 10.31 -19.12 -8.16
CA SER A 607 9.29 -20.10 -8.51
C SER A 607 8.39 -19.50 -9.59
N VAL A 608 7.81 -20.34 -10.43
CA VAL A 608 7.08 -19.81 -11.60
C VAL A 608 5.61 -19.66 -11.28
N PHE A 609 4.88 -20.74 -11.35
CA PHE A 609 3.48 -20.80 -10.95
C PHE A 609 3.33 -21.54 -9.63
N ASN A 610 2.38 -21.08 -8.83
CA ASN A 610 1.75 -21.87 -7.80
C ASN A 610 0.25 -21.68 -7.91
N TYR A 611 -0.45 -22.70 -8.42
CA TYR A 611 -1.91 -22.75 -8.35
C TYR A 611 -2.27 -23.88 -7.40
N ASP A 612 -2.45 -23.55 -6.12
CA ASP A 612 -2.84 -24.51 -5.10
C ASP A 612 -4.37 -24.72 -5.08
N ASP A 613 -4.79 -25.67 -4.30
CA ASP A 613 -6.18 -26.08 -4.16
C ASP A 613 -6.63 -26.05 -2.69
N ARG A 614 -6.17 -25.04 -1.93
CA ARG A 614 -6.34 -24.96 -0.47
C ARG A 614 -7.75 -25.22 0.03
N ALA A 615 -8.79 -24.77 -0.68
CA ALA A 615 -10.17 -25.04 -0.32
C ALA A 615 -10.56 -26.50 -0.59
N TYR A 616 -10.18 -27.06 -1.74
CA TYR A 616 -10.39 -28.45 -2.11
C TYR A 616 -9.67 -29.38 -1.13
N ASP A 617 -8.37 -29.17 -0.91
CA ASP A 617 -7.55 -29.96 0.03
C ASP A 617 -8.09 -29.85 1.47
N GLY A 618 -8.43 -28.64 1.90
CA GLY A 618 -9.04 -28.42 3.22
C GLY A 618 -10.34 -29.17 3.40
N TYR A 619 -11.21 -29.19 2.41
CA TYR A 619 -12.49 -29.88 2.48
C TYR A 619 -12.33 -31.42 2.40
N HIS A 620 -11.65 -31.91 1.36
CA HIS A 620 -11.60 -33.33 1.05
C HIS A 620 -10.53 -34.09 1.85
N ASN A 621 -9.39 -33.46 2.18
CA ASN A 621 -8.22 -34.13 2.77
C ASN A 621 -7.85 -33.64 4.18
N ASP A 622 -8.66 -32.81 4.84
CA ASP A 622 -8.32 -32.17 6.12
C ASP A 622 -7.02 -31.34 6.08
N GLY A 623 -6.73 -30.72 4.94
CA GLY A 623 -5.61 -29.80 4.79
C GLY A 623 -5.68 -28.60 5.75
N TRP A 624 -4.65 -27.76 5.74
CA TRP A 624 -4.54 -26.63 6.68
C TRP A 624 -5.73 -25.66 6.65
N TYR A 625 -6.43 -25.58 5.53
CA TYR A 625 -7.60 -24.72 5.33
C TYR A 625 -8.93 -25.39 5.74
N ALA A 626 -8.87 -26.60 6.33
CA ALA A 626 -10.05 -27.42 6.65
C ALA A 626 -11.11 -26.70 7.50
N LYS A 627 -10.69 -25.88 8.48
CA LYS A 627 -11.61 -25.12 9.33
C LYS A 627 -12.46 -24.18 8.49
N ASN A 628 -11.87 -23.47 7.53
CA ASN A 628 -12.57 -22.55 6.65
C ASN A 628 -13.53 -23.25 5.67
N CYS A 629 -13.28 -24.52 5.33
CA CYS A 629 -14.09 -25.25 4.38
C CYS A 629 -15.23 -26.07 5.04
N LYS A 630 -15.03 -26.53 6.26
CA LYS A 630 -15.97 -27.47 6.96
C LYS A 630 -16.90 -26.77 7.94
N ASP A 631 -16.54 -25.59 8.41
CA ASP A 631 -17.40 -24.77 9.25
C ASP A 631 -18.40 -23.99 8.37
N PRO A 632 -19.72 -24.25 8.48
CA PRO A 632 -20.72 -23.56 7.67
C PRO A 632 -20.80 -22.04 7.93
N ASP A 633 -20.33 -21.60 9.09
CA ASP A 633 -20.29 -20.17 9.46
C ASP A 633 -18.94 -19.51 9.11
N SER A 634 -18.07 -20.23 8.40
CA SER A 634 -16.77 -19.71 8.00
C SER A 634 -16.85 -18.58 6.99
N ARG A 635 -15.76 -17.81 6.90
CA ARG A 635 -15.62 -16.72 5.92
C ARG A 635 -15.80 -17.20 4.47
N LEU A 636 -15.37 -18.43 4.14
CA LEU A 636 -15.56 -18.98 2.80
C LEU A 636 -17.04 -19.11 2.44
N TRP A 637 -17.86 -19.70 3.32
CA TRP A 637 -19.28 -19.91 3.06
C TRP A 637 -20.08 -18.61 3.16
N GLN A 638 -19.69 -17.67 4.03
CA GLN A 638 -20.25 -16.33 4.04
C GLN A 638 -20.00 -15.62 2.69
N SER A 639 -18.77 -15.72 2.16
CA SER A 639 -18.42 -15.15 0.83
C SER A 639 -19.20 -15.84 -0.31
N TYR A 640 -19.48 -17.13 -0.21
CA TYR A 640 -20.32 -17.83 -1.16
C TYR A 640 -21.77 -17.28 -1.18
N GLU A 641 -22.39 -17.17 0.00
CA GLU A 641 -23.76 -16.63 0.11
C GLU A 641 -23.83 -15.19 -0.37
N GLU A 642 -22.85 -14.38 -0.03
CA GLU A 642 -22.73 -13.00 -0.52
C GLU A 642 -22.61 -12.97 -2.05
N ALA A 643 -21.74 -13.78 -2.64
CA ALA A 643 -21.55 -13.84 -4.09
C ALA A 643 -22.85 -14.22 -4.81
N LYS A 644 -23.58 -15.23 -4.31
CA LYS A 644 -24.86 -15.63 -4.87
C LYS A 644 -25.91 -14.51 -4.81
N ALA A 645 -26.04 -13.87 -3.63
CA ALA A 645 -27.00 -12.79 -3.43
C ALA A 645 -26.69 -11.55 -4.30
N LEU A 646 -25.42 -11.22 -4.43
CA LEU A 646 -25.00 -10.11 -5.30
C LEU A 646 -25.21 -10.43 -6.77
N ASN A 647 -24.86 -11.64 -7.25
CA ASN A 647 -25.00 -11.98 -8.66
C ASN A 647 -26.46 -12.02 -9.11
N GLU A 648 -27.40 -12.38 -8.21
CA GLU A 648 -28.83 -12.25 -8.47
C GLU A 648 -29.24 -10.77 -8.67
N LYS A 649 -28.77 -9.87 -7.79
CA LYS A 649 -28.98 -8.41 -7.94
C LYS A 649 -28.37 -7.87 -9.24
N TRP A 650 -27.25 -8.43 -9.68
CA TRP A 650 -26.55 -8.07 -10.91
C TRP A 650 -27.16 -8.67 -12.18
N GLY A 651 -28.30 -9.35 -12.05
CA GLY A 651 -28.99 -9.98 -13.18
C GLY A 651 -28.23 -11.18 -13.75
N HIS A 652 -27.53 -11.93 -12.88
CA HIS A 652 -26.75 -13.12 -13.26
C HIS A 652 -25.61 -12.83 -14.24
N LYS A 653 -24.90 -11.72 -14.02
CA LYS A 653 -23.82 -11.25 -14.88
C LYS A 653 -22.66 -12.25 -14.99
N TYR A 654 -22.29 -12.88 -13.87
CA TYR A 654 -21.16 -13.80 -13.83
C TYR A 654 -21.64 -15.24 -13.77
N GLU A 655 -21.57 -15.95 -14.90
CA GLU A 655 -22.00 -17.34 -15.04
C GLU A 655 -21.27 -18.30 -14.09
N GLY A 656 -19.98 -18.01 -13.75
CA GLY A 656 -19.21 -18.77 -12.77
C GLY A 656 -19.88 -18.79 -11.41
N ILE A 657 -20.39 -17.64 -10.94
CA ILE A 657 -21.12 -17.56 -9.67
C ILE A 657 -22.44 -18.33 -9.76
N ASP A 658 -23.17 -18.28 -10.86
CA ASP A 658 -24.41 -19.03 -11.03
C ASP A 658 -24.20 -20.53 -10.93
N LYS A 659 -23.09 -21.04 -11.45
CA LYS A 659 -22.74 -22.46 -11.43
C LYS A 659 -22.33 -22.96 -10.04
N MET A 660 -21.93 -22.08 -9.11
CA MET A 660 -21.54 -22.48 -7.76
C MET A 660 -22.74 -23.03 -6.97
N HIS A 661 -22.48 -24.07 -6.17
CA HIS A 661 -23.46 -24.63 -5.23
C HIS A 661 -22.78 -25.15 -3.96
N GLN A 662 -23.58 -25.31 -2.88
CA GLN A 662 -23.21 -25.86 -1.58
C GLN A 662 -23.88 -27.20 -1.35
N ASP A 663 -24.22 -27.95 -2.39
CA ASP A 663 -24.87 -29.25 -2.26
C ASP A 663 -23.81 -30.32 -1.94
N TYR A 664 -23.71 -30.69 -0.69
CA TYR A 664 -22.78 -31.72 -0.17
C TYR A 664 -23.00 -33.10 -0.75
N SER A 665 -24.14 -33.41 -1.35
CA SER A 665 -24.38 -34.67 -2.07
C SER A 665 -23.71 -34.68 -3.46
N ARG A 666 -23.21 -33.56 -3.92
CA ARG A 666 -22.56 -33.34 -5.21
C ARG A 666 -21.15 -32.71 -5.05
N GLU A 667 -20.43 -33.11 -4.00
CA GLU A 667 -19.11 -32.56 -3.67
C GLU A 667 -18.05 -32.77 -4.75
N ASP A 668 -18.19 -33.80 -5.57
CA ASP A 668 -17.33 -34.08 -6.74
C ASP A 668 -17.70 -33.28 -8.02
N ASP A 669 -18.78 -32.51 -7.99
CA ASP A 669 -19.24 -31.72 -9.14
C ASP A 669 -18.38 -30.47 -9.32
N PRO A 670 -18.03 -30.06 -10.56
CA PRO A 670 -17.30 -28.82 -10.81
C PRO A 670 -17.95 -27.56 -10.22
N GLY A 671 -19.26 -27.58 -10.00
CA GLY A 671 -20.02 -26.47 -9.40
C GLY A 671 -19.89 -26.38 -7.87
N PHE A 672 -19.41 -27.43 -7.19
CA PHE A 672 -19.22 -27.33 -5.73
C PHE A 672 -18.20 -26.22 -5.38
N ALA A 673 -18.58 -25.28 -4.53
CA ALA A 673 -17.91 -23.98 -4.40
C ALA A 673 -16.42 -24.07 -3.99
N VAL A 674 -16.01 -25.12 -3.30
CA VAL A 674 -14.60 -25.35 -2.91
C VAL A 674 -13.75 -25.96 -4.03
N ASN A 675 -14.36 -26.45 -5.12
CA ASN A 675 -13.61 -27.05 -6.22
C ASN A 675 -13.00 -25.95 -7.11
N PRO A 676 -11.70 -26.05 -7.47
CA PRO A 676 -11.01 -25.06 -8.28
C PRO A 676 -11.36 -25.24 -9.77
N ALA A 677 -12.64 -25.02 -10.11
CA ALA A 677 -13.20 -25.31 -11.42
C ALA A 677 -13.30 -24.09 -12.32
N GLY A 678 -13.40 -24.30 -13.63
CA GLY A 678 -13.68 -23.28 -14.62
C GLY A 678 -12.51 -22.36 -14.94
N SER A 679 -11.34 -22.58 -14.36
CA SER A 679 -10.16 -21.75 -14.65
C SER A 679 -9.50 -22.16 -15.98
N VAL A 680 -8.80 -21.20 -16.60
CA VAL A 680 -8.06 -21.37 -17.87
C VAL A 680 -6.63 -20.91 -17.66
N VAL A 681 -5.67 -21.82 -17.79
CA VAL A 681 -4.22 -21.52 -17.70
C VAL A 681 -3.56 -21.96 -19.02
N LYS A 682 -3.47 -21.03 -19.98
CA LYS A 682 -3.08 -21.33 -21.35
C LYS A 682 -2.14 -20.31 -21.97
N ASN A 683 -1.39 -20.76 -22.97
CA ASN A 683 -0.58 -19.91 -23.83
C ASN A 683 0.40 -19.03 -23.05
N ASN A 684 0.82 -19.43 -21.84
CA ASN A 684 1.87 -18.73 -21.12
C ASN A 684 3.25 -19.22 -21.58
N ILE A 685 4.22 -18.33 -21.68
CA ILE A 685 5.61 -18.67 -21.94
C ILE A 685 6.41 -18.48 -20.66
N ILE A 686 7.05 -19.57 -20.22
CA ILE A 686 7.78 -19.66 -18.97
C ILE A 686 9.24 -19.97 -19.26
N ILE A 687 10.10 -19.08 -18.83
CA ILE A 687 11.56 -19.15 -19.06
C ILE A 687 12.24 -19.14 -17.69
N SER A 688 12.70 -20.31 -17.25
CA SER A 688 13.31 -20.49 -15.92
C SER A 688 14.60 -21.33 -16.01
N GLU A 689 15.40 -21.34 -14.95
CA GLU A 689 16.59 -22.20 -14.89
C GLU A 689 16.22 -23.70 -15.01
N LYS A 690 15.12 -24.13 -14.41
CA LYS A 690 14.63 -25.50 -14.46
C LYS A 690 13.95 -25.81 -15.80
N GLY A 691 13.27 -24.83 -16.40
CA GLY A 691 12.47 -25.01 -17.61
C GLY A 691 11.19 -25.80 -17.34
N ASP A 692 10.57 -25.58 -16.19
CA ASP A 692 9.29 -26.17 -15.78
C ASP A 692 8.23 -25.09 -15.52
N MET A 693 6.98 -25.52 -15.37
CA MET A 693 5.84 -24.62 -15.15
C MET A 693 5.67 -24.23 -13.67
N GLY A 694 6.33 -24.93 -12.74
CA GLY A 694 6.04 -24.81 -11.30
C GLY A 694 4.94 -25.76 -10.85
N PHE A 695 4.19 -25.39 -9.81
CA PHE A 695 3.17 -26.22 -9.20
C PHE A 695 1.76 -25.84 -9.68
N VAL A 696 1.00 -26.84 -10.12
CA VAL A 696 -0.44 -26.75 -10.34
C VAL A 696 -1.07 -28.03 -9.75
N ALA A 697 -1.96 -27.85 -8.79
CA ALA A 697 -2.59 -28.98 -8.09
C ALA A 697 -3.36 -29.90 -9.05
N ASP A 698 -3.42 -31.18 -8.72
CA ASP A 698 -4.09 -32.16 -9.58
C ASP A 698 -5.62 -31.95 -9.63
N SER A 699 -6.22 -31.42 -8.56
CA SER A 699 -7.62 -31.00 -8.56
C SER A 699 -7.87 -29.82 -9.53
N VAL A 700 -6.95 -28.86 -9.62
CA VAL A 700 -7.02 -27.78 -10.60
C VAL A 700 -7.00 -28.34 -12.03
N LYS A 701 -6.07 -29.26 -12.33
CA LYS A 701 -6.00 -29.93 -13.65
C LYS A 701 -7.24 -30.78 -13.95
N LYS A 702 -7.88 -31.34 -12.91
CA LYS A 702 -9.13 -32.12 -13.04
C LYS A 702 -10.33 -31.28 -13.44
N TYR A 703 -10.45 -30.07 -12.88
CA TYR A 703 -11.65 -29.25 -13.00
C TYR A 703 -11.49 -28.00 -13.91
N SER A 704 -10.27 -27.73 -14.38
CA SER A 704 -9.88 -26.54 -15.13
C SER A 704 -9.05 -26.90 -16.36
N ASP A 705 -8.93 -25.97 -17.30
CA ASP A 705 -8.15 -26.17 -18.51
C ASP A 705 -6.71 -25.65 -18.33
N VAL A 706 -5.77 -26.55 -18.15
CA VAL A 706 -4.35 -26.25 -18.00
C VAL A 706 -3.60 -26.89 -19.16
N SER A 707 -3.44 -26.16 -20.26
CA SER A 707 -2.84 -26.67 -21.49
C SER A 707 -2.05 -25.60 -22.24
N ASP A 708 -1.31 -26.02 -23.27
CA ASP A 708 -0.65 -25.17 -24.27
C ASP A 708 0.28 -24.09 -23.67
N ASN A 709 0.95 -24.41 -22.53
CA ASN A 709 1.94 -23.51 -21.92
C ASN A 709 3.37 -23.92 -22.35
N GLY A 710 4.14 -22.98 -22.89
CA GLY A 710 5.52 -23.19 -23.31
C GLY A 710 6.51 -23.04 -22.15
N THR A 711 7.40 -24.05 -21.95
CA THR A 711 8.43 -23.99 -20.91
C THR A 711 9.82 -24.10 -21.50
N TYR A 712 10.73 -23.19 -21.14
CA TYR A 712 12.05 -23.06 -21.72
C TYR A 712 13.13 -22.80 -20.68
N LYS A 713 14.34 -23.33 -20.96
CA LYS A 713 15.51 -23.05 -20.13
C LYS A 713 16.05 -21.65 -20.39
N LEU A 714 16.34 -20.91 -19.33
CA LEU A 714 16.73 -19.50 -19.34
C LEU A 714 17.82 -19.19 -20.37
N ARG A 715 18.99 -19.84 -20.28
CA ARG A 715 20.15 -19.52 -21.12
C ARG A 715 19.89 -19.63 -22.61
N SER A 716 19.07 -20.57 -23.06
CA SER A 716 18.72 -20.76 -24.47
C SER A 716 17.66 -19.79 -24.94
N ALA A 717 16.68 -19.50 -24.06
CA ALA A 717 15.54 -18.67 -24.37
C ALA A 717 15.91 -17.19 -24.48
N LEU A 718 16.85 -16.69 -23.66
CA LEU A 718 17.31 -15.29 -23.74
C LEU A 718 17.82 -14.89 -25.13
N LYS A 719 18.35 -15.82 -25.91
CA LYS A 719 18.80 -15.58 -27.30
C LYS A 719 17.68 -15.33 -28.30
N GLN A 720 16.43 -15.64 -27.91
CA GLN A 720 15.25 -15.50 -28.75
C GLN A 720 14.63 -14.10 -28.69
N PHE A 721 15.10 -13.25 -27.76
CA PHE A 721 14.67 -11.86 -27.62
C PHE A 721 15.55 -10.93 -28.47
N GLU A 722 15.02 -9.77 -28.83
CA GLU A 722 15.72 -8.75 -29.59
C GLU A 722 16.98 -8.27 -28.89
N ASP A 723 16.87 -7.89 -27.60
CA ASP A 723 17.98 -7.40 -26.79
C ASP A 723 17.81 -7.68 -25.29
N ALA A 724 17.79 -8.95 -24.91
CA ALA A 724 17.65 -9.37 -23.51
C ALA A 724 18.81 -8.91 -22.62
N GLU A 725 20.01 -8.67 -23.18
CA GLU A 725 21.18 -8.18 -22.43
C GLU A 725 20.95 -6.75 -21.91
N ASN A 726 20.15 -5.96 -22.61
CA ASN A 726 19.74 -4.63 -22.22
C ASN A 726 18.29 -4.55 -21.73
N GLY A 727 17.68 -5.69 -21.37
CA GLY A 727 16.35 -5.72 -20.77
C GLY A 727 15.18 -5.49 -21.74
N VAL A 728 15.37 -5.73 -23.04
CA VAL A 728 14.29 -5.66 -24.03
C VAL A 728 13.77 -7.07 -24.30
N TYR A 729 12.61 -7.38 -23.71
CA TYR A 729 12.01 -8.71 -23.76
C TYR A 729 10.94 -8.84 -24.85
N VAL A 730 11.28 -8.40 -26.05
CA VAL A 730 10.51 -8.58 -27.30
C VAL A 730 11.09 -9.75 -28.06
N PHE A 731 10.29 -10.75 -28.41
CA PHE A 731 10.78 -11.87 -29.20
C PHE A 731 11.15 -11.43 -30.60
N LYS A 732 12.25 -11.99 -31.14
CA LYS A 732 12.65 -11.86 -32.56
C LYS A 732 11.56 -12.41 -33.47
N ALA A 733 11.39 -11.83 -34.64
CA ALA A 733 10.40 -12.26 -35.62
C ALA A 733 10.59 -13.73 -36.07
N ASP A 734 11.83 -14.25 -36.05
CA ASP A 734 12.18 -15.63 -36.35
C ASP A 734 12.36 -16.49 -35.08
N SER A 735 11.81 -16.07 -33.96
CA SER A 735 11.92 -16.80 -32.71
C SER A 735 11.34 -18.20 -32.81
N LYS A 736 12.15 -19.17 -32.41
CA LYS A 736 11.72 -20.55 -32.32
C LYS A 736 10.63 -20.73 -31.27
N ILE A 737 10.70 -19.97 -30.16
CA ILE A 737 9.70 -20.00 -29.11
C ILE A 737 8.32 -19.59 -29.63
N LEU A 738 8.24 -18.52 -30.42
CA LEU A 738 6.97 -18.11 -31.04
C LEU A 738 6.46 -19.14 -32.04
N SER A 739 7.35 -19.75 -32.85
CA SER A 739 6.94 -20.78 -33.79
C SER A 739 6.44 -22.08 -33.15
N GLU A 740 6.89 -22.37 -31.92
CA GLU A 740 6.43 -23.50 -31.10
C GLU A 740 5.15 -23.18 -30.30
N ASN A 741 4.82 -21.89 -30.14
CA ASN A 741 3.64 -21.41 -29.42
C ASN A 741 2.84 -20.45 -30.32
N PRO A 742 2.19 -20.95 -31.37
CA PRO A 742 1.56 -20.10 -32.39
C PRO A 742 0.37 -19.27 -31.87
N ASP A 743 -0.22 -19.67 -30.76
CA ASP A 743 -1.34 -18.97 -30.12
C ASP A 743 -0.88 -17.93 -29.08
N PHE A 744 0.45 -17.81 -28.84
CA PHE A 744 0.98 -16.74 -27.99
C PHE A 744 1.06 -15.43 -28.78
N GLU A 745 0.38 -14.42 -28.28
CA GLU A 745 0.40 -13.08 -28.84
C GLU A 745 1.58 -12.27 -28.27
N GLN A 746 2.38 -11.66 -29.14
CA GLN A 746 3.48 -10.83 -28.66
C GLN A 746 2.97 -9.66 -27.84
N ILE A 747 3.50 -9.53 -26.63
CA ILE A 747 3.09 -8.49 -25.69
C ILE A 747 3.62 -7.13 -26.16
N PRO A 748 2.81 -6.05 -26.15
CA PRO A 748 3.22 -4.73 -26.61
C PRO A 748 4.14 -4.03 -25.62
N PHE A 749 5.39 -4.49 -25.52
CA PHE A 749 6.40 -4.07 -24.55
C PHE A 749 6.65 -2.55 -24.56
N ASP A 750 6.64 -1.94 -25.74
CA ASP A 750 6.87 -0.50 -25.96
C ASP A 750 5.70 0.40 -25.51
N GLN A 751 4.57 -0.21 -25.16
CA GLN A 751 3.39 0.51 -24.64
C GLN A 751 3.30 0.48 -23.11
N ILE A 752 4.14 -0.32 -22.45
CA ILE A 752 4.11 -0.48 -20.99
C ILE A 752 4.83 0.71 -20.32
N GLY A 753 4.29 1.15 -19.18
CA GLY A 753 4.84 2.26 -18.41
C GLY A 753 4.34 3.62 -18.88
N ARG A 754 4.97 4.67 -18.39
CA ARG A 754 4.60 6.08 -18.66
C ARG A 754 4.88 6.44 -20.12
N LYS A 755 3.94 7.19 -20.68
CA LYS A 755 3.98 7.66 -22.09
C LYS A 755 4.72 8.99 -22.23
#